data_18d45c4309fb58ff591be89992e38caa
#
_entry.id   18d45c4309fb58ff591be89992e38caa
#
_cell.length_a   1.000
_cell.length_b   1.000
_cell.length_c   1.000
_cell.angle_alpha   90.00
_cell.angle_beta   90.00
_cell.angle_gamma   90.00
#
_symmetry.space_group_name_H-M   'P 1'
#
loop_
_entity.id
_entity.type
_entity.pdbx_description
1 polymer ?
#
loop_
_entity_poly.entity_id
_entity_poly.type
_entity_poly.pdbx_seq_one_letter_code
_entity_poly.pdbx_strand_id
1 'polypeptide(L)'
;MSEIINVPEIFGKNVFNDKAMQERLPKSVYKKLKKTIEDGAELDPSIADVVAHAMKDWAIERGATHYSHWFQPLTGITAEKHDAFISVPDSNGRVIMEFSGKELIKGEPDASSFPSGGLRSTFEARGYTTWDCTSPAFLREDTLGVTLYIPTAFCSYRGEALDKKTPLLRSMQAINEQALRILRLFGNTTSHRVIPYVGPEQEYFLVDKNKYLQRKDLIYTGRTLFGAMPPKGQEMDDHYFGSIRPRVGAFMKELNETLWRLGVSAKTQHNEVAPAQHELAPTYCQVNLAVDHNQMVMEAMKRVAGHHGLTCLLHEKPFDGINGSGKHNNWSLTSDDGINMMNPGETPHENVQFLLVLACIMKAVDRHADLLRESTAIPGNDHRLGAAEAPPAIISIFLGEQLEDVIDQLCSTGEAAHSKQGEVLQTGVATLPDFVKDATDRNRTSPFAFTGNKFEFRMVGSSDSVSSPNVVLNTIVAEAFKEAADELENSDDFDSAVHDMIKRLFAEHRRIIFSGNGYSEEWVKEAERRGLPNLKAGIDSVEAIRTEKAIKLFEEFGVYTRTELESRAEIEYEAYSKTVNIEAKTMIDMAGKQIIPAVVKYTTQLASSLTAVRTACEEADVSVQKELLLETSDKLSEMKVALAALKDILAKASAIKDNKEKAFAYLHEVCPAMVALRKPADELEMLVDKELWPFPSYGDLVFEVEAALRRYDFN
;
A
#
# COMPACT_ATOMS: atom_id res chain seq x y z
N MET A 1 2.18 -31.59 -20.90
CA MET A 1 1.62 -31.76 -19.53
C MET A 1 2.33 -30.76 -18.65
N SER A 2 1.62 -29.86 -17.97
CA SER A 2 2.22 -28.94 -17.01
C SER A 2 2.88 -29.77 -15.89
N GLU A 3 4.12 -29.42 -15.57
CA GLU A 3 4.85 -30.03 -14.46
C GLU A 3 4.01 -29.92 -13.18
N ILE A 4 3.82 -31.05 -12.47
CA ILE A 4 3.07 -31.04 -11.22
C ILE A 4 3.93 -30.34 -10.17
N ILE A 5 3.45 -29.19 -9.67
CA ILE A 5 4.15 -28.41 -8.66
C ILE A 5 3.81 -28.97 -7.28
N ASN A 6 4.85 -29.36 -6.53
CA ASN A 6 4.74 -29.70 -5.12
C ASN A 6 5.00 -28.43 -4.28
N VAL A 7 3.94 -27.72 -3.90
CA VAL A 7 4.05 -26.46 -3.15
C VAL A 7 4.86 -26.61 -1.85
N PRO A 8 4.64 -27.62 -0.99
CA PRO A 8 5.48 -27.84 0.19
C PRO A 8 6.98 -27.98 -0.09
N GLU A 9 7.37 -28.53 -1.23
CA GLU A 9 8.78 -28.69 -1.59
C GLU A 9 9.44 -27.40 -2.11
N ILE A 10 8.66 -26.54 -2.76
CA ILE A 10 9.21 -25.29 -3.31
C ILE A 10 9.10 -24.12 -2.35
N PHE A 11 8.21 -24.18 -1.33
CA PHE A 11 7.98 -23.06 -0.43
C PHE A 11 9.22 -22.69 0.37
N GLY A 12 9.63 -21.41 0.25
CA GLY A 12 10.84 -20.88 0.91
C GLY A 12 12.16 -21.44 0.38
N LYS A 13 12.17 -22.11 -0.80
CA LYS A 13 13.39 -22.69 -1.39
C LYS A 13 14.48 -21.65 -1.62
N ASN A 14 14.08 -20.42 -1.92
CA ASN A 14 14.97 -19.29 -2.19
C ASN A 14 15.18 -18.38 -0.97
N VAL A 15 14.88 -18.87 0.23
CA VAL A 15 15.01 -18.10 1.47
C VAL A 15 16.02 -18.76 2.40
N PHE A 16 16.94 -17.98 2.96
CA PHE A 16 17.84 -18.44 4.02
C PHE A 16 17.06 -18.49 5.35
N ASN A 17 16.08 -19.40 5.39
CA ASN A 17 15.13 -19.58 6.46
C ASN A 17 15.69 -20.42 7.62
N ASP A 18 14.86 -20.67 8.63
CA ASP A 18 15.25 -21.43 9.82
C ASP A 18 15.85 -22.80 9.48
N LYS A 19 15.29 -23.53 8.49
CA LYS A 19 15.81 -24.81 8.02
C LYS A 19 17.20 -24.65 7.42
N ALA A 20 17.41 -23.68 6.54
CA ALA A 20 18.70 -23.41 5.92
C ALA A 20 19.74 -22.99 6.98
N MET A 21 19.36 -22.16 7.97
CA MET A 21 20.21 -21.79 9.10
C MET A 21 20.60 -23.00 9.93
N GLN A 22 19.66 -23.89 10.25
CA GLN A 22 19.89 -25.08 11.05
C GLN A 22 20.83 -26.08 10.35
N GLU A 23 20.70 -26.22 9.02
CA GLU A 23 21.54 -27.11 8.21
C GLU A 23 22.98 -26.57 8.01
N ARG A 24 23.16 -25.25 8.00
CA ARG A 24 24.41 -24.59 7.58
C ARG A 24 25.23 -23.99 8.71
N LEU A 25 24.60 -23.65 9.84
CA LEU A 25 25.30 -23.05 10.95
C LEU A 25 25.74 -24.07 12.01
N PRO A 26 26.90 -23.86 12.65
CA PRO A 26 27.25 -24.61 13.86
C PRO A 26 26.15 -24.45 14.92
N LYS A 27 25.83 -25.51 15.65
CA LYS A 27 24.74 -25.54 16.63
C LYS A 27 24.75 -24.38 17.63
N SER A 28 25.93 -23.96 18.07
CA SER A 28 26.06 -22.82 19.01
C SER A 28 25.71 -21.49 18.36
N VAL A 29 26.14 -21.27 17.12
CA VAL A 29 25.84 -20.06 16.34
C VAL A 29 24.35 -20.00 15.98
N TYR A 30 23.81 -21.12 15.50
CA TYR A 30 22.38 -21.23 15.21
C TYR A 30 21.53 -20.86 16.45
N LYS A 31 21.84 -21.45 17.63
CA LYS A 31 21.10 -21.15 18.86
C LYS A 31 21.18 -19.66 19.26
N LYS A 32 22.35 -19.03 19.11
CA LYS A 32 22.51 -17.60 19.42
C LYS A 32 21.69 -16.74 18.44
N LEU A 33 21.79 -16.99 17.14
CA LEU A 33 21.04 -16.26 16.13
C LEU A 33 19.52 -16.46 16.29
N LYS A 34 19.10 -17.71 16.52
CA LYS A 34 17.68 -18.06 16.78
C LYS A 34 17.12 -17.31 17.96
N LYS A 35 17.89 -17.26 19.06
CA LYS A 35 17.50 -16.50 20.25
C LYS A 35 17.38 -15.00 19.96
N THR A 36 18.33 -14.40 19.21
CA THR A 36 18.25 -13.01 18.77
C THR A 36 16.94 -12.73 18.00
N ILE A 37 16.59 -13.63 17.08
CA ILE A 37 15.38 -13.50 16.24
C ILE A 37 14.10 -13.65 17.09
N GLU A 38 14.05 -14.66 17.96
CA GLU A 38 12.88 -14.99 18.79
C GLU A 38 12.67 -13.99 19.92
N ASP A 39 13.73 -13.62 20.62
CA ASP A 39 13.65 -12.69 21.78
C ASP A 39 13.66 -11.23 21.33
N GLY A 40 14.01 -10.91 20.06
CA GLY A 40 14.27 -9.54 19.62
C GLY A 40 15.46 -8.91 20.33
N ALA A 41 16.45 -9.73 20.72
CA ALA A 41 17.64 -9.31 21.44
C ALA A 41 18.69 -8.69 20.50
N GLU A 42 19.68 -8.04 21.06
CA GLU A 42 20.80 -7.49 20.30
C GLU A 42 21.60 -8.61 19.61
N LEU A 43 21.97 -8.39 18.35
CA LEU A 43 22.78 -9.31 17.59
C LEU A 43 24.21 -9.35 18.17
N ASP A 44 24.69 -10.57 18.50
CA ASP A 44 26.09 -10.78 18.90
C ASP A 44 27.02 -10.66 17.67
N PRO A 45 27.83 -9.59 17.55
CA PRO A 45 28.70 -9.42 16.38
C PRO A 45 29.71 -10.55 16.18
N SER A 46 30.00 -11.32 17.23
CA SER A 46 30.98 -12.42 17.16
C SER A 46 30.54 -13.60 16.28
N ILE A 47 29.23 -13.69 15.97
CA ILE A 47 28.72 -14.76 15.08
C ILE A 47 28.61 -14.31 13.61
N ALA A 48 28.78 -13.02 13.33
CA ALA A 48 28.49 -12.45 12.01
C ALA A 48 29.32 -13.07 10.88
N ASP A 49 30.62 -13.30 11.10
CA ASP A 49 31.47 -13.92 10.07
C ASP A 49 31.02 -15.35 9.72
N VAL A 50 30.64 -16.13 10.74
CA VAL A 50 30.16 -17.50 10.53
C VAL A 50 28.83 -17.51 9.77
N VAL A 51 27.91 -16.58 10.12
CA VAL A 51 26.63 -16.45 9.43
C VAL A 51 26.82 -15.97 7.99
N ALA A 52 27.66 -14.95 7.76
CA ALA A 52 27.96 -14.42 6.45
C ALA A 52 28.54 -15.52 5.53
N HIS A 53 29.50 -16.31 6.04
CA HIS A 53 30.10 -17.39 5.28
C HIS A 53 29.09 -18.48 4.90
N ALA A 54 28.28 -18.91 5.85
CA ALA A 54 27.22 -19.91 5.60
C ALA A 54 26.16 -19.40 4.60
N MET A 55 25.76 -18.13 4.71
CA MET A 55 24.80 -17.48 3.82
C MET A 55 25.36 -17.36 2.40
N LYS A 56 26.64 -16.95 2.26
CA LYS A 56 27.34 -16.89 0.98
C LYS A 56 27.40 -18.27 0.33
N ASP A 57 27.89 -19.30 1.04
CA ASP A 57 28.02 -20.65 0.48
C ASP A 57 26.65 -21.20 0.05
N TRP A 58 25.62 -21.00 0.84
CA TRP A 58 24.25 -21.36 0.50
C TRP A 58 23.77 -20.65 -0.78
N ALA A 59 24.11 -19.37 -0.94
CA ALA A 59 23.74 -18.58 -2.11
C ALA A 59 24.51 -19.01 -3.37
N ILE A 60 25.83 -19.20 -3.27
CA ILE A 60 26.69 -19.63 -4.39
C ILE A 60 26.29 -21.00 -4.91
N GLU A 61 25.98 -21.96 -4.05
CA GLU A 61 25.47 -23.28 -4.45
C GLU A 61 24.17 -23.21 -5.27
N ARG A 62 23.46 -22.08 -5.18
CA ARG A 62 22.24 -21.80 -5.95
C ARG A 62 22.46 -20.83 -7.12
N GLY A 63 23.73 -20.62 -7.48
CA GLY A 63 24.13 -19.82 -8.64
C GLY A 63 24.27 -18.32 -8.37
N ALA A 64 24.21 -17.86 -7.12
CA ALA A 64 24.41 -16.46 -6.83
C ALA A 64 25.86 -16.02 -7.08
N THR A 65 26.00 -14.87 -7.73
CA THR A 65 27.30 -14.23 -8.00
C THR A 65 27.43 -12.89 -7.27
N HIS A 66 26.32 -12.32 -6.86
CA HIS A 66 26.22 -11.01 -6.23
C HIS A 66 25.35 -11.06 -4.97
N TYR A 67 25.53 -10.05 -4.12
CA TYR A 67 24.64 -9.73 -3.01
C TYR A 67 24.20 -8.27 -3.06
N SER A 68 23.12 -7.96 -2.38
CA SER A 68 22.58 -6.61 -2.26
C SER A 68 22.06 -6.36 -0.86
N HIS A 69 22.42 -5.23 -0.25
CA HIS A 69 21.73 -4.72 0.93
C HIS A 69 20.42 -4.09 0.46
N TRP A 70 19.31 -4.75 0.79
CA TRP A 70 17.98 -4.40 0.33
C TRP A 70 17.22 -3.67 1.43
N PHE A 71 16.72 -2.48 1.14
CA PHE A 71 15.99 -1.65 2.10
C PHE A 71 14.90 -0.81 1.43
N GLN A 72 14.00 -0.26 2.24
CA GLN A 72 12.89 0.59 1.81
C GLN A 72 13.19 2.04 2.17
N PRO A 73 13.67 2.89 1.23
CA PRO A 73 13.90 4.30 1.48
C PRO A 73 12.57 5.06 1.66
N LEU A 74 12.64 6.33 2.06
CA LEU A 74 11.46 7.15 2.36
C LEU A 74 10.51 7.33 1.16
N THR A 75 10.97 7.12 -0.06
CA THR A 75 10.15 7.19 -1.28
C THR A 75 9.29 5.95 -1.54
N GLY A 76 9.35 4.92 -0.71
CA GLY A 76 8.57 3.70 -0.87
C GLY A 76 9.06 2.70 -1.92
N ILE A 77 10.05 3.06 -2.73
CA ILE A 77 10.72 2.15 -3.68
C ILE A 77 11.86 1.44 -2.94
N THR A 78 12.06 0.15 -3.23
CA THR A 78 13.20 -0.58 -2.67
C THR A 78 14.50 -0.13 -3.33
N ALA A 79 15.58 -0.08 -2.54
CA ALA A 79 16.91 0.26 -3.02
C ALA A 79 17.76 -0.99 -3.12
N GLU A 80 18.52 -1.09 -4.22
CA GLU A 80 19.38 -2.20 -4.54
C GLU A 80 20.75 -1.68 -5.02
N LYS A 81 21.82 -2.28 -4.50
CA LYS A 81 23.17 -2.08 -4.98
C LYS A 81 23.87 -3.44 -4.98
N HIS A 82 24.09 -3.98 -6.16
CA HIS A 82 24.69 -5.30 -6.32
C HIS A 82 26.22 -5.24 -6.23
N ASP A 83 26.78 -5.91 -5.26
CA ASP A 83 28.20 -6.13 -5.12
C ASP A 83 28.52 -7.62 -5.41
N ALA A 84 29.57 -7.89 -6.20
CA ALA A 84 29.97 -9.26 -6.50
C ALA A 84 30.70 -9.89 -5.30
N PHE A 85 30.53 -11.21 -5.12
CA PHE A 85 31.27 -12.00 -4.13
C PHE A 85 32.72 -12.24 -4.52
N ILE A 86 33.48 -11.24 -4.95
CA ILE A 86 34.87 -11.42 -5.40
C ILE A 86 35.84 -10.69 -4.49
N SER A 87 36.95 -11.38 -4.17
CA SER A 87 38.08 -10.76 -3.49
C SER A 87 38.88 -9.85 -4.42
N VAL A 88 39.78 -9.08 -3.85
CA VAL A 88 40.86 -8.45 -4.62
C VAL A 88 41.71 -9.55 -5.29
N PRO A 89 42.03 -9.42 -6.59
CA PRO A 89 42.90 -10.41 -7.27
C PRO A 89 44.24 -10.54 -6.57
N ASP A 90 44.70 -11.79 -6.42
CA ASP A 90 46.06 -12.10 -5.94
C ASP A 90 47.13 -11.71 -6.97
N SER A 91 48.39 -11.91 -6.64
CA SER A 91 49.53 -11.62 -7.53
C SER A 91 49.54 -12.42 -8.85
N ASN A 92 48.72 -13.49 -8.94
CA ASN A 92 48.53 -14.33 -10.12
C ASN A 92 47.23 -14.01 -10.87
N GLY A 93 46.50 -12.94 -10.47
CA GLY A 93 45.24 -12.56 -11.05
C GLY A 93 44.05 -13.46 -10.66
N ARG A 94 44.17 -14.26 -9.59
CA ARG A 94 43.09 -15.13 -9.10
C ARG A 94 42.25 -14.44 -8.08
N VAL A 95 40.97 -14.70 -8.10
CA VAL A 95 39.99 -14.23 -7.12
C VAL A 95 39.36 -15.41 -6.40
N ILE A 96 38.89 -15.18 -5.19
CA ILE A 96 38.05 -16.13 -4.46
C ILE A 96 36.66 -15.46 -4.21
N MET A 97 35.68 -16.29 -3.97
CA MET A 97 34.35 -15.79 -3.54
C MET A 97 34.38 -15.56 -2.04
N GLU A 98 34.21 -14.30 -1.62
CA GLU A 98 34.24 -13.93 -0.20
C GLU A 98 33.05 -13.05 0.18
N PHE A 99 32.66 -13.13 1.42
CA PHE A 99 31.65 -12.28 2.07
C PHE A 99 31.86 -12.34 3.57
N SER A 100 32.20 -11.22 4.18
CA SER A 100 32.56 -11.14 5.59
C SER A 100 31.36 -10.74 6.47
N GLY A 101 31.48 -11.01 7.77
CA GLY A 101 30.52 -10.54 8.75
C GLY A 101 30.40 -9.01 8.80
N LYS A 102 31.49 -8.30 8.50
CA LYS A 102 31.48 -6.85 8.38
C LYS A 102 30.58 -6.41 7.21
N GLU A 103 30.68 -7.06 6.06
CA GLU A 103 29.84 -6.78 4.89
C GLU A 103 28.39 -7.19 5.12
N LEU A 104 28.13 -8.25 5.89
CA LEU A 104 26.78 -8.65 6.27
C LEU A 104 26.13 -7.60 7.18
N ILE A 105 26.83 -7.21 8.26
CA ILE A 105 26.25 -6.32 9.29
C ILE A 105 26.07 -4.90 8.76
N LYS A 106 27.04 -4.38 7.99
CA LYS A 106 27.13 -2.97 7.65
C LYS A 106 27.52 -2.76 6.18
N GLY A 107 26.70 -2.03 5.47
CA GLY A 107 27.03 -1.42 4.19
C GLY A 107 27.17 0.09 4.30
N GLU A 108 27.89 0.70 3.36
CA GLU A 108 28.10 2.15 3.29
C GLU A 108 27.66 2.67 1.89
N PRO A 109 26.34 2.69 1.56
CA PRO A 109 25.86 3.23 0.30
C PRO A 109 26.05 4.73 0.26
N ASP A 110 26.18 5.27 -0.97
CA ASP A 110 26.11 6.72 -1.18
C ASP A 110 24.66 7.19 -0.92
N ALA A 111 24.49 7.97 0.12
CA ALA A 111 23.19 8.51 0.53
C ALA A 111 22.88 9.88 -0.12
N SER A 112 23.78 10.44 -0.94
CA SER A 112 23.62 11.79 -1.48
C SER A 112 22.39 11.96 -2.37
N SER A 113 21.95 10.88 -3.03
CA SER A 113 20.81 10.87 -3.94
C SER A 113 19.48 10.50 -3.27
N PHE A 114 19.49 10.01 -2.02
CA PHE A 114 18.26 9.67 -1.30
C PHE A 114 17.60 10.92 -0.71
N PRO A 115 16.25 11.03 -0.76
CA PRO A 115 15.54 12.11 -0.08
C PRO A 115 15.84 12.12 1.41
N SER A 116 16.17 13.29 1.95
CA SER A 116 16.52 13.44 3.37
C SER A 116 15.73 14.56 4.08
N GLY A 117 14.89 15.30 3.35
CA GLY A 117 14.06 16.38 3.92
C GLY A 117 14.85 17.37 4.78
N GLY A 118 16.13 17.60 4.48
CA GLY A 118 17.00 18.50 5.24
C GLY A 118 17.73 17.83 6.42
N LEU A 119 17.54 16.53 6.67
CA LEU A 119 18.27 15.80 7.74
C LEU A 119 19.79 15.85 7.62
N ARG A 120 20.29 16.05 6.41
CA ARG A 120 21.72 16.11 6.13
C ARG A 120 22.05 17.24 5.17
N SER A 121 23.30 17.68 5.23
CA SER A 121 23.83 18.65 4.29
C SER A 121 24.08 18.00 2.93
N THR A 122 23.98 18.76 1.86
CA THR A 122 24.15 18.27 0.47
C THR A 122 25.51 17.60 0.22
N PHE A 123 26.55 17.99 0.96
CA PHE A 123 27.88 17.40 0.85
C PHE A 123 28.09 16.13 1.70
N GLU A 124 27.13 15.75 2.53
CA GLU A 124 27.17 14.51 3.32
C GLU A 124 26.68 13.36 2.43
N ALA A 125 27.59 12.55 1.92
CA ALA A 125 27.28 11.45 1.01
C ALA A 125 27.10 10.09 1.71
N ARG A 126 27.67 9.93 2.92
CA ARG A 126 27.69 8.62 3.59
C ARG A 126 26.40 8.31 4.32
N GLY A 127 25.87 7.12 4.08
CA GLY A 127 24.82 6.48 4.86
C GLY A 127 25.25 5.07 5.26
N TYR A 128 24.48 4.43 6.11
CA TYR A 128 24.74 3.07 6.59
C TYR A 128 23.52 2.18 6.43
N THR A 129 23.72 0.99 5.88
CA THR A 129 22.77 -0.10 6.00
C THR A 129 23.16 -1.00 7.16
N THR A 130 22.18 -1.53 7.88
CA THR A 130 22.40 -2.46 8.99
C THR A 130 21.52 -3.69 8.79
N TRP A 131 22.10 -4.88 8.88
CA TRP A 131 21.39 -6.14 8.71
C TRP A 131 20.25 -6.28 9.74
N ASP A 132 19.03 -6.56 9.24
CA ASP A 132 17.91 -6.99 10.06
C ASP A 132 17.82 -8.51 10.05
N CYS A 133 18.33 -9.14 11.10
CA CYS A 133 18.32 -10.60 11.23
C CYS A 133 16.92 -11.20 11.47
N THR A 134 15.90 -10.36 11.77
CA THR A 134 14.52 -10.81 11.96
C THR A 134 13.77 -11.00 10.64
N SER A 135 14.34 -10.53 9.53
CA SER A 135 13.88 -10.78 8.16
C SER A 135 14.89 -11.64 7.42
N PRO A 136 14.54 -12.83 6.94
CA PRO A 136 15.48 -13.74 6.32
C PRO A 136 15.97 -13.21 4.97
N ALA A 137 17.25 -13.40 4.68
CA ALA A 137 17.81 -13.14 3.36
C ALA A 137 17.23 -14.09 2.31
N PHE A 138 17.14 -13.63 1.06
CA PHE A 138 16.51 -14.39 -0.01
C PHE A 138 17.25 -14.27 -1.34
N LEU A 139 17.05 -15.24 -2.23
CA LEU A 139 17.59 -15.23 -3.57
C LEU A 139 16.54 -14.80 -4.58
N ARG A 140 16.90 -13.88 -5.44
CA ARG A 140 16.12 -13.52 -6.62
C ARG A 140 16.90 -13.84 -7.88
N GLU A 141 16.23 -14.51 -8.80
CA GLU A 141 16.71 -14.78 -10.14
C GLU A 141 16.07 -13.79 -11.12
N ASP A 142 16.90 -13.13 -11.91
CA ASP A 142 16.45 -12.18 -12.94
C ASP A 142 17.45 -12.21 -14.12
N THR A 143 17.36 -11.21 -15.01
CA THR A 143 18.24 -11.10 -16.19
C THR A 143 19.71 -10.87 -15.84
N LEU A 144 20.02 -10.46 -14.62
CA LEU A 144 21.40 -10.30 -14.11
C LEU A 144 21.96 -11.61 -13.53
N GLY A 145 21.14 -12.66 -13.43
CA GLY A 145 21.48 -13.92 -12.78
C GLY A 145 20.86 -14.05 -11.42
N VAL A 146 21.50 -14.77 -10.50
CA VAL A 146 21.03 -14.96 -9.12
C VAL A 146 21.76 -14.00 -8.19
N THR A 147 21.01 -13.25 -7.41
CA THR A 147 21.52 -12.29 -6.40
C THR A 147 20.98 -12.63 -5.03
N LEU A 148 21.84 -12.57 -4.01
CA LEU A 148 21.45 -12.66 -2.60
C LEU A 148 20.98 -11.28 -2.10
N TYR A 149 19.73 -11.19 -1.65
CA TYR A 149 19.15 -9.99 -1.06
C TYR A 149 19.15 -10.10 0.45
N ILE A 150 19.73 -9.12 1.11
CA ILE A 150 19.87 -9.06 2.56
C ILE A 150 19.00 -7.91 3.07
N PRO A 151 17.88 -8.20 3.77
CA PRO A 151 17.04 -7.14 4.35
C PRO A 151 17.82 -6.31 5.36
N THR A 152 17.80 -4.99 5.19
CA THR A 152 18.54 -4.04 6.02
C THR A 152 17.69 -2.84 6.42
N ALA A 153 18.05 -2.22 7.53
CA ALA A 153 17.68 -0.85 7.86
C ALA A 153 18.67 0.12 7.22
N PHE A 154 18.26 1.38 7.04
CA PHE A 154 19.10 2.42 6.43
C PHE A 154 19.05 3.72 7.24
N CYS A 155 20.21 4.25 7.60
CA CYS A 155 20.32 5.50 8.36
C CYS A 155 21.35 6.47 7.78
N SER A 156 21.23 7.74 8.17
CA SER A 156 22.19 8.79 7.85
C SER A 156 23.55 8.55 8.56
N TYR A 157 24.53 9.35 8.20
CA TYR A 157 25.83 9.36 8.90
C TYR A 157 25.68 9.63 10.42
N ARG A 158 24.66 10.36 10.83
CA ARG A 158 24.38 10.70 12.23
C ARG A 158 23.44 9.74 12.94
N GLY A 159 22.89 8.75 12.21
CA GLY A 159 22.03 7.71 12.75
C GLY A 159 20.53 7.94 12.63
N GLU A 160 20.09 9.05 12.01
CA GLU A 160 18.67 9.24 11.74
C GLU A 160 18.16 8.23 10.72
N ALA A 161 16.97 7.69 10.94
CA ALA A 161 16.34 6.74 10.03
C ALA A 161 15.96 7.42 8.71
N LEU A 162 16.53 6.91 7.60
CA LEU A 162 16.23 7.32 6.23
C LEU A 162 15.41 6.27 5.47
N ASP A 163 14.82 5.34 6.19
CA ASP A 163 14.03 4.22 5.67
C ASP A 163 12.65 4.13 6.34
N LYS A 164 11.85 3.18 5.85
CA LYS A 164 10.54 2.85 6.44
C LYS A 164 10.61 1.68 7.44
N LYS A 165 11.71 0.92 7.47
CA LYS A 165 11.85 -0.27 8.32
C LYS A 165 12.27 0.07 9.75
N THR A 166 13.21 0.98 9.94
CA THR A 166 13.68 1.35 11.28
C THR A 166 12.55 1.83 12.19
N PRO A 167 11.67 2.77 11.76
CA PRO A 167 10.54 3.17 12.59
C PRO A 167 9.56 2.02 12.85
N LEU A 168 9.38 1.12 11.89
CA LEU A 168 8.52 -0.04 12.05
C LEU A 168 9.03 -0.96 13.17
N LEU A 169 10.31 -1.31 13.16
CA LEU A 169 10.92 -2.14 14.21
C LEU A 169 10.84 -1.47 15.59
N ARG A 170 11.08 -0.15 15.67
CA ARG A 170 10.92 0.63 16.90
C ARG A 170 9.46 0.60 17.39
N SER A 171 8.48 0.75 16.52
CA SER A 171 7.06 0.69 16.87
C SER A 171 6.62 -0.70 17.34
N MET A 172 7.20 -1.77 16.76
CA MET A 172 6.96 -3.15 17.21
C MET A 172 7.47 -3.37 18.62
N GLN A 173 8.62 -2.80 18.98
CA GLN A 173 9.14 -2.86 20.34
C GLN A 173 8.23 -2.10 21.30
N ALA A 174 7.81 -0.88 20.95
CA ALA A 174 6.91 -0.07 21.76
C ALA A 174 5.60 -0.78 22.08
N ILE A 175 4.91 -1.33 21.07
CA ILE A 175 3.66 -2.05 21.30
C ILE A 175 3.87 -3.34 22.10
N ASN A 176 4.95 -4.07 21.85
CA ASN A 176 5.29 -5.27 22.61
C ASN A 176 5.38 -5.00 24.12
N GLU A 177 6.12 -3.97 24.49
CA GLU A 177 6.32 -3.61 25.91
C GLU A 177 5.00 -3.27 26.61
N GLN A 178 4.15 -2.47 25.98
CA GLN A 178 2.90 -2.03 26.58
C GLN A 178 1.82 -3.12 26.55
N ALA A 179 1.77 -3.91 25.50
CA ALA A 179 0.83 -5.05 25.40
C ALA A 179 1.13 -6.14 26.43
N LEU A 180 2.42 -6.41 26.72
CA LEU A 180 2.80 -7.31 27.79
C LEU A 180 2.34 -6.81 29.17
N ARG A 181 2.40 -5.50 29.45
CA ARG A 181 1.86 -4.93 30.68
C ARG A 181 0.37 -5.22 30.83
N ILE A 182 -0.40 -5.02 29.77
CA ILE A 182 -1.83 -5.36 29.75
C ILE A 182 -2.03 -6.85 30.04
N LEU A 183 -1.32 -7.76 29.37
CA LEU A 183 -1.45 -9.20 29.62
C LEU A 183 -1.10 -9.58 31.07
N ARG A 184 -0.07 -8.94 31.66
CA ARG A 184 0.32 -9.15 33.07
C ARG A 184 -0.77 -8.76 34.04
N LEU A 185 -1.51 -7.68 33.79
CA LEU A 185 -2.64 -7.24 34.63
C LEU A 185 -3.73 -8.31 34.74
N PHE A 186 -3.93 -9.10 33.68
CA PHE A 186 -4.87 -10.24 33.66
C PHE A 186 -4.23 -11.57 34.08
N GLY A 187 -3.06 -11.53 34.76
CA GLY A 187 -2.41 -12.70 35.32
C GLY A 187 -1.62 -13.56 34.33
N ASN A 188 -1.44 -13.13 33.11
CA ASN A 188 -0.59 -13.86 32.16
C ASN A 188 0.88 -13.79 32.61
N THR A 189 1.50 -14.94 32.80
CA THR A 189 2.92 -15.08 33.19
C THR A 189 3.74 -15.87 32.19
N THR A 190 3.12 -16.39 31.11
CA THR A 190 3.73 -17.27 30.12
C THR A 190 4.23 -16.54 28.89
N SER A 191 3.53 -15.52 28.43
CA SER A 191 3.93 -14.76 27.26
C SER A 191 5.18 -13.92 27.53
N HIS A 192 6.14 -13.94 26.62
CA HIS A 192 7.37 -13.15 26.69
C HIS A 192 7.39 -12.02 25.66
N ARG A 193 6.60 -12.15 24.60
CA ARG A 193 6.46 -11.14 23.54
C ARG A 193 5.02 -11.04 23.06
N VAL A 194 4.62 -9.82 22.66
CA VAL A 194 3.44 -9.59 21.84
C VAL A 194 3.91 -8.99 20.51
N ILE A 195 3.47 -9.59 19.43
CA ILE A 195 3.95 -9.28 18.09
C ILE A 195 2.75 -8.80 17.26
N PRO A 196 2.84 -7.65 16.60
CA PRO A 196 1.83 -7.26 15.61
C PRO A 196 1.96 -8.11 14.35
N TYR A 197 0.82 -8.61 13.88
CA TYR A 197 0.67 -9.36 12.64
C TYR A 197 -0.11 -8.56 11.63
N VAL A 198 0.23 -8.71 10.36
CA VAL A 198 -0.52 -8.09 9.28
C VAL A 198 -0.63 -8.99 8.06
N GLY A 199 -1.77 -8.90 7.36
CA GLY A 199 -2.01 -9.51 6.06
C GLY A 199 -2.48 -8.42 5.09
N PRO A 200 -1.61 -7.87 4.24
CA PRO A 200 -2.02 -6.87 3.26
C PRO A 200 -2.61 -7.55 2.02
N GLU A 201 -3.80 -7.13 1.62
CA GLU A 201 -4.48 -7.58 0.40
C GLU A 201 -4.12 -6.64 -0.74
N GLN A 202 -3.35 -7.10 -1.72
CA GLN A 202 -2.81 -6.26 -2.80
C GLN A 202 -3.72 -6.27 -4.02
N GLU A 203 -4.39 -5.14 -4.28
CA GLU A 203 -5.10 -4.91 -5.53
C GLU A 203 -4.18 -4.34 -6.61
N TYR A 204 -4.47 -4.66 -7.88
CA TYR A 204 -3.66 -4.23 -9.03
C TYR A 204 -4.43 -4.35 -10.33
N PHE A 205 -3.98 -3.61 -11.37
CA PHE A 205 -4.49 -3.75 -12.74
C PHE A 205 -3.47 -4.44 -13.64
N LEU A 206 -3.97 -5.19 -14.62
CA LEU A 206 -3.17 -5.78 -15.71
C LEU A 206 -3.65 -5.25 -17.04
N VAL A 207 -2.73 -4.66 -17.81
CA VAL A 207 -3.01 -4.16 -19.18
C VAL A 207 -2.04 -4.76 -20.18
N ASP A 208 -2.42 -4.78 -21.47
CA ASP A 208 -1.51 -5.23 -22.52
C ASP A 208 -0.28 -4.32 -22.62
N LYS A 209 0.92 -4.92 -22.64
CA LYS A 209 2.19 -4.20 -22.66
C LYS A 209 2.35 -3.32 -23.89
N ASN A 210 1.88 -3.75 -25.06
CA ASN A 210 2.04 -2.96 -26.29
C ASN A 210 1.15 -1.71 -26.25
N LYS A 211 -0.05 -1.81 -25.66
CA LYS A 211 -0.93 -0.66 -25.47
C LYS A 211 -0.40 0.29 -24.38
N TYR A 212 0.11 -0.24 -23.30
CA TYR A 212 0.80 0.53 -22.27
C TYR A 212 1.94 1.39 -22.85
N LEU A 213 2.79 0.80 -23.71
CA LEU A 213 3.92 1.51 -24.31
C LEU A 213 3.51 2.65 -25.25
N GLN A 214 2.25 2.72 -25.68
CA GLN A 214 1.71 3.80 -26.48
C GLN A 214 1.15 4.96 -25.64
N ARG A 215 1.08 4.80 -24.31
CA ARG A 215 0.51 5.78 -23.38
C ARG A 215 1.59 6.39 -22.50
N LYS A 216 2.00 7.61 -22.83
CA LYS A 216 3.03 8.33 -22.05
C LYS A 216 2.60 8.61 -20.60
N ASP A 217 1.31 8.88 -20.37
CA ASP A 217 0.77 9.08 -19.05
C ASP A 217 0.93 7.83 -18.16
N LEU A 218 0.60 6.64 -18.66
CA LEU A 218 0.83 5.40 -17.92
C LEU A 218 2.32 5.15 -17.65
N ILE A 219 3.20 5.45 -18.62
CA ILE A 219 4.65 5.25 -18.47
C ILE A 219 5.25 6.19 -17.41
N TYR A 220 4.86 7.46 -17.41
CA TYR A 220 5.49 8.47 -16.55
C TYR A 220 4.82 8.62 -15.19
N THR A 221 3.50 8.33 -15.10
CA THR A 221 2.71 8.63 -13.90
C THR A 221 2.00 7.42 -13.31
N GLY A 222 1.94 6.30 -14.04
CA GLY A 222 1.21 5.10 -13.60
C GLY A 222 -0.30 5.19 -13.75
N ARG A 223 -0.84 6.35 -14.17
CA ARG A 223 -2.27 6.56 -14.40
C ARG A 223 -2.56 7.28 -15.71
N THR A 224 -3.76 7.10 -16.23
CA THR A 224 -4.25 7.83 -17.40
C THR A 224 -4.60 9.28 -17.01
N LEU A 225 -4.10 10.24 -17.79
CA LEU A 225 -4.38 11.67 -17.60
C LEU A 225 -5.46 12.18 -18.56
N PHE A 226 -5.73 11.42 -19.63
CA PHE A 226 -6.80 11.60 -20.60
C PHE A 226 -7.49 10.27 -20.84
N GLY A 227 -8.77 10.31 -21.18
CA GLY A 227 -9.52 9.13 -21.59
C GLY A 227 -11.01 9.29 -21.37
N ALA A 228 -11.78 9.17 -22.44
CA ALA A 228 -13.22 9.09 -22.41
C ALA A 228 -13.67 7.71 -21.88
N MET A 229 -14.80 7.68 -21.18
CA MET A 229 -15.38 6.44 -20.69
C MET A 229 -15.87 5.58 -21.86
N PRO A 230 -15.55 4.27 -21.87
CA PRO A 230 -16.09 3.35 -22.85
C PRO A 230 -17.60 3.12 -22.63
N PRO A 231 -18.31 2.55 -23.62
CA PRO A 231 -19.73 2.24 -23.47
C PRO A 231 -20.08 1.26 -22.34
N LYS A 232 -19.10 0.50 -21.90
CA LYS A 232 -19.18 -0.42 -20.77
C LYS A 232 -18.02 -0.14 -19.81
N GLY A 233 -18.34 0.04 -18.53
CA GLY A 233 -17.40 0.08 -17.41
C GLY A 233 -17.53 -1.17 -16.55
N GLN A 234 -17.99 -0.99 -15.31
CA GLN A 234 -18.18 -2.05 -14.31
C GLN A 234 -19.64 -2.28 -13.92
N GLU A 235 -20.61 -1.75 -14.67
CA GLU A 235 -22.03 -1.66 -14.30
C GLU A 235 -22.71 -3.02 -14.09
N MET A 236 -22.16 -4.07 -14.69
CA MET A 236 -22.73 -5.43 -14.61
C MET A 236 -22.09 -6.29 -13.53
N ASP A 237 -21.04 -5.82 -12.87
CA ASP A 237 -20.22 -6.57 -11.90
C ASP A 237 -19.72 -7.94 -12.43
N ASP A 238 -19.74 -8.11 -13.75
CA ASP A 238 -19.46 -9.37 -14.43
C ASP A 238 -17.96 -9.73 -14.50
N HIS A 239 -17.07 -8.81 -14.13
CA HIS A 239 -15.66 -9.11 -13.96
C HIS A 239 -15.38 -9.78 -12.61
N TYR A 240 -15.94 -9.28 -11.52
CA TYR A 240 -15.77 -9.85 -10.18
C TYR A 240 -16.30 -11.30 -10.10
N PHE A 241 -17.48 -11.55 -10.64
CA PHE A 241 -18.10 -12.88 -10.69
C PHE A 241 -17.72 -13.71 -11.93
N GLY A 242 -16.84 -13.17 -12.77
CA GLY A 242 -16.38 -13.81 -13.99
C GLY A 242 -15.24 -14.81 -13.77
N SER A 243 -15.01 -15.66 -14.77
CA SER A 243 -13.84 -16.53 -14.76
C SER A 243 -12.55 -15.72 -15.02
N ILE A 244 -11.45 -16.18 -14.42
CA ILE A 244 -10.12 -15.61 -14.70
C ILE A 244 -9.75 -15.92 -16.15
N ARG A 245 -9.37 -14.88 -16.90
CA ARG A 245 -8.97 -15.00 -18.31
C ARG A 245 -7.68 -15.83 -18.43
N PRO A 246 -7.50 -16.66 -19.48
CA PRO A 246 -6.35 -17.58 -19.57
C PRO A 246 -4.99 -16.91 -19.45
N ARG A 247 -4.77 -15.75 -20.09
CA ARG A 247 -3.50 -15.00 -20.00
C ARG A 247 -3.23 -14.49 -18.59
N VAL A 248 -4.26 -14.00 -17.91
CA VAL A 248 -4.20 -13.57 -16.52
C VAL A 248 -3.95 -14.77 -15.59
N GLY A 249 -4.63 -15.91 -15.83
CA GLY A 249 -4.41 -17.14 -15.09
C GLY A 249 -2.97 -17.67 -15.21
N ALA A 250 -2.36 -17.56 -16.39
CA ALA A 250 -0.95 -17.92 -16.59
C ALA A 250 -0.01 -17.00 -15.79
N PHE A 251 -0.26 -15.70 -15.80
CA PHE A 251 0.44 -14.73 -14.94
C PHE A 251 0.29 -15.07 -13.45
N MET A 252 -0.94 -15.28 -12.99
CA MET A 252 -1.22 -15.60 -11.58
C MET A 252 -0.52 -16.89 -11.13
N LYS A 253 -0.47 -17.90 -11.99
CA LYS A 253 0.25 -19.15 -11.72
C LYS A 253 1.74 -18.90 -11.51
N GLU A 254 2.41 -18.24 -12.44
CA GLU A 254 3.85 -17.96 -12.34
C GLU A 254 4.16 -17.04 -11.16
N LEU A 255 3.29 -16.06 -10.89
CA LEU A 255 3.42 -15.20 -9.73
C LEU A 255 3.35 -15.99 -8.42
N ASN A 256 2.39 -16.90 -8.26
CA ASN A 256 2.30 -17.77 -7.09
C ASN A 256 3.57 -18.61 -6.89
N GLU A 257 4.04 -19.26 -7.94
CA GLU A 257 5.25 -20.08 -7.89
C GLU A 257 6.47 -19.25 -7.47
N THR A 258 6.62 -18.05 -8.02
CA THR A 258 7.68 -17.11 -7.67
C THR A 258 7.61 -16.71 -6.20
N LEU A 259 6.42 -16.34 -5.73
CA LEU A 259 6.19 -15.90 -4.35
C LEU A 259 6.37 -17.03 -3.34
N TRP A 260 5.88 -18.24 -3.63
CA TRP A 260 6.10 -19.40 -2.76
C TRP A 260 7.57 -19.75 -2.61
N ARG A 261 8.36 -19.68 -3.68
CA ARG A 261 9.83 -19.87 -3.60
C ARG A 261 10.51 -18.82 -2.72
N LEU A 262 9.97 -17.60 -2.68
CA LEU A 262 10.41 -16.51 -1.82
C LEU A 262 9.82 -16.56 -0.39
N GLY A 263 9.08 -17.62 -0.05
CA GLY A 263 8.50 -17.80 1.29
C GLY A 263 7.28 -16.92 1.56
N VAL A 264 6.75 -16.25 0.53
CA VAL A 264 5.51 -15.48 0.65
C VAL A 264 4.33 -16.43 0.50
N SER A 265 3.47 -16.50 1.51
CA SER A 265 2.29 -17.36 1.53
C SER A 265 1.12 -16.74 0.76
N ALA A 266 1.32 -16.48 -0.54
CA ALA A 266 0.27 -16.07 -1.47
C ALA A 266 -0.81 -17.15 -1.51
N LYS A 267 -2.04 -16.81 -1.09
CA LYS A 267 -3.12 -17.78 -0.87
C LYS A 267 -4.30 -17.57 -1.81
N THR A 268 -4.77 -16.34 -1.92
CA THR A 268 -5.98 -16.02 -2.67
C THR A 268 -5.64 -15.10 -3.83
N GLN A 269 -6.18 -15.41 -5.01
CA GLN A 269 -6.17 -14.53 -6.18
C GLN A 269 -7.53 -14.60 -6.84
N HIS A 270 -8.08 -13.44 -7.19
CA HIS A 270 -9.36 -13.33 -7.89
C HIS A 270 -9.45 -12.04 -8.73
N ASN A 271 -10.51 -11.94 -9.52
CA ASN A 271 -10.87 -10.71 -10.19
C ASN A 271 -11.51 -9.73 -9.21
N GLU A 272 -11.23 -8.45 -9.38
CA GLU A 272 -11.89 -7.35 -8.71
C GLU A 272 -13.04 -6.76 -9.54
N VAL A 273 -13.76 -5.77 -8.98
CA VAL A 273 -14.96 -5.20 -9.60
C VAL A 273 -14.65 -4.47 -10.90
N ALA A 274 -13.58 -3.68 -10.94
CA ALA A 274 -13.21 -2.97 -12.16
C ALA A 274 -12.67 -3.93 -13.23
N PRO A 275 -12.97 -3.72 -14.51
CA PRO A 275 -12.40 -4.52 -15.58
C PRO A 275 -10.86 -4.41 -15.55
N ALA A 276 -10.18 -5.53 -15.78
CA ALA A 276 -8.73 -5.71 -15.71
C ALA A 276 -8.11 -5.52 -14.31
N GLN A 277 -8.91 -5.42 -13.26
CA GLN A 277 -8.46 -5.35 -11.87
C GLN A 277 -8.48 -6.74 -11.22
N HIS A 278 -7.49 -7.00 -10.36
CA HIS A 278 -7.30 -8.27 -9.66
C HIS A 278 -6.78 -8.01 -8.26
N GLU A 279 -6.88 -9.02 -7.39
CA GLU A 279 -6.34 -8.98 -6.04
C GLU A 279 -5.50 -10.22 -5.74
N LEU A 280 -4.47 -10.03 -4.91
CA LEU A 280 -3.69 -11.09 -4.28
C LEU A 280 -3.69 -10.87 -2.77
N ALA A 281 -4.16 -11.86 -2.02
CA ALA A 281 -4.15 -11.86 -0.57
C ALA A 281 -3.22 -12.95 -0.02
N PRO A 282 -2.12 -12.59 0.69
CA PRO A 282 -1.27 -13.54 1.39
C PRO A 282 -1.88 -13.90 2.75
N THR A 283 -1.43 -15.01 3.32
CA THR A 283 -1.65 -15.29 4.75
C THR A 283 -0.88 -14.27 5.59
N TYR A 284 -1.47 -13.80 6.69
CA TYR A 284 -0.83 -12.86 7.61
C TYR A 284 0.46 -13.43 8.22
N CYS A 285 1.40 -12.55 8.51
CA CYS A 285 2.64 -12.86 9.26
C CYS A 285 3.05 -11.65 10.11
N GLN A 286 4.17 -11.77 10.84
CA GLN A 286 4.73 -10.68 11.64
C GLN A 286 4.91 -9.43 10.76
N VAL A 287 4.60 -8.26 11.31
CA VAL A 287 4.44 -7.05 10.51
C VAL A 287 5.70 -6.64 9.75
N ASN A 288 6.90 -6.79 10.33
CA ASN A 288 8.16 -6.49 9.63
C ASN A 288 8.36 -7.38 8.40
N LEU A 289 8.08 -8.67 8.54
CA LEU A 289 8.16 -9.63 7.45
C LEU A 289 7.06 -9.41 6.40
N ALA A 290 5.83 -9.12 6.84
CA ALA A 290 4.73 -8.81 5.94
C ALA A 290 4.98 -7.57 5.08
N VAL A 291 5.62 -6.54 5.65
CA VAL A 291 6.03 -5.33 4.93
C VAL A 291 7.07 -5.66 3.87
N ASP A 292 8.09 -6.43 4.21
CA ASP A 292 9.10 -6.88 3.24
C ASP A 292 8.47 -7.75 2.15
N HIS A 293 7.61 -8.71 2.52
CA HIS A 293 6.88 -9.56 1.58
C HIS A 293 6.01 -8.74 0.63
N ASN A 294 5.34 -7.68 1.10
CA ASN A 294 4.53 -6.84 0.23
C ASN A 294 5.39 -6.09 -0.82
N GLN A 295 6.59 -5.63 -0.46
CA GLN A 295 7.53 -5.06 -1.42
C GLN A 295 7.96 -6.11 -2.47
N MET A 296 8.30 -7.32 -2.03
CA MET A 296 8.62 -8.43 -2.94
C MET A 296 7.45 -8.78 -3.87
N VAL A 297 6.21 -8.76 -3.35
CA VAL A 297 4.99 -8.99 -4.13
C VAL A 297 4.86 -7.95 -5.24
N MET A 298 4.99 -6.66 -4.91
CA MET A 298 4.89 -5.57 -5.89
C MET A 298 5.95 -5.66 -6.99
N GLU A 299 7.19 -6.00 -6.64
CA GLU A 299 8.28 -6.21 -7.59
C GLU A 299 8.04 -7.44 -8.47
N ALA A 300 7.64 -8.56 -7.86
CA ALA A 300 7.33 -9.79 -8.59
C ALA A 300 6.17 -9.60 -9.57
N MET A 301 5.10 -8.90 -9.17
CA MET A 301 3.96 -8.59 -10.04
C MET A 301 4.40 -7.86 -11.31
N LYS A 302 5.22 -6.82 -11.18
CA LYS A 302 5.73 -6.05 -12.33
C LYS A 302 6.59 -6.90 -13.26
N ARG A 303 7.48 -7.70 -12.69
CA ARG A 303 8.40 -8.56 -13.45
C ARG A 303 7.67 -9.69 -14.18
N VAL A 304 6.86 -10.45 -13.46
CA VAL A 304 6.11 -11.58 -14.01
C VAL A 304 5.09 -11.12 -15.06
N ALA A 305 4.44 -9.97 -14.86
CA ALA A 305 3.55 -9.40 -15.89
C ALA A 305 4.29 -9.21 -17.22
N GLY A 306 5.55 -8.77 -17.17
CA GLY A 306 6.39 -8.61 -18.36
C GLY A 306 6.62 -9.92 -19.15
N HIS A 307 6.72 -11.06 -18.47
CA HIS A 307 6.87 -12.38 -19.11
C HIS A 307 5.63 -12.80 -19.92
N HIS A 308 4.45 -12.34 -19.48
CA HIS A 308 3.17 -12.60 -20.14
C HIS A 308 2.75 -11.51 -21.13
N GLY A 309 3.66 -10.57 -21.47
CA GLY A 309 3.33 -9.45 -22.35
C GLY A 309 2.29 -8.49 -21.74
N LEU A 310 2.20 -8.48 -20.40
CA LEU A 310 1.35 -7.61 -19.61
C LEU A 310 2.18 -6.53 -18.90
N THR A 311 1.52 -5.50 -18.43
CA THR A 311 2.07 -4.52 -17.49
C THR A 311 1.16 -4.47 -16.26
N CYS A 312 1.74 -4.62 -15.07
CA CYS A 312 1.05 -4.47 -13.81
C CYS A 312 1.06 -3.01 -13.38
N LEU A 313 -0.13 -2.43 -13.18
CA LEU A 313 -0.31 -1.07 -12.68
C LEU A 313 -0.67 -1.16 -11.19
N LEU A 314 0.15 -0.51 -10.37
CA LEU A 314 -0.03 -0.44 -8.91
C LEU A 314 -0.48 0.96 -8.45
N HIS A 315 -0.75 1.89 -9.38
CA HIS A 315 -1.30 3.19 -9.02
C HIS A 315 -2.70 3.04 -8.42
N GLU A 316 -3.07 3.90 -7.47
CA GLU A 316 -4.34 3.87 -6.73
C GLU A 316 -5.55 4.09 -7.63
N LYS A 317 -5.40 4.86 -8.70
CA LYS A 317 -6.47 5.19 -9.66
C LYS A 317 -5.93 5.27 -11.08
N PRO A 318 -5.61 4.13 -11.72
CA PRO A 318 -5.06 4.13 -13.08
C PRO A 318 -6.06 4.64 -14.12
N PHE A 319 -7.35 4.43 -13.87
CA PHE A 319 -8.45 4.82 -14.76
C PHE A 319 -9.52 5.59 -13.99
N ASP A 320 -9.97 6.69 -14.55
CA ASP A 320 -11.09 7.44 -14.00
C ASP A 320 -12.44 6.71 -14.25
N GLY A 321 -13.43 6.97 -13.41
CA GLY A 321 -14.80 6.42 -13.57
C GLY A 321 -15.01 4.95 -13.18
N ILE A 322 -13.97 4.19 -12.84
CA ILE A 322 -14.05 2.81 -12.31
C ILE A 322 -13.33 2.70 -10.97
N ASN A 323 -13.46 1.57 -10.27
CA ASN A 323 -12.79 1.36 -8.99
C ASN A 323 -11.27 1.60 -9.06
N GLY A 324 -10.71 2.14 -8.00
CA GLY A 324 -9.27 2.22 -7.77
C GLY A 324 -8.74 1.01 -7.02
N SER A 325 -7.42 0.97 -6.81
CA SER A 325 -6.72 -0.11 -6.11
C SER A 325 -6.10 0.35 -4.80
N GLY A 326 -6.24 -0.46 -3.77
CA GLY A 326 -5.65 -0.26 -2.46
C GLY A 326 -4.98 -1.50 -1.91
N LYS A 327 -4.73 -1.45 -0.60
CA LYS A 327 -4.32 -2.60 0.22
C LYS A 327 -5.13 -2.58 1.50
N HIS A 328 -5.92 -3.62 1.74
CA HIS A 328 -6.54 -3.76 3.04
C HIS A 328 -5.51 -4.30 4.03
N ASN A 329 -5.21 -3.53 5.06
CA ASN A 329 -4.20 -3.84 6.06
C ASN A 329 -4.86 -4.53 7.26
N ASN A 330 -4.92 -5.87 7.23
CA ASN A 330 -5.48 -6.68 8.31
C ASN A 330 -4.50 -6.79 9.46
N TRP A 331 -4.71 -6.04 10.53
CA TRP A 331 -3.81 -5.89 11.66
C TRP A 331 -4.35 -6.57 12.93
N SER A 332 -3.48 -7.30 13.66
CA SER A 332 -3.79 -7.93 14.94
C SER A 332 -2.56 -7.99 15.85
N LEU A 333 -2.78 -8.30 17.14
CA LEU A 333 -1.74 -8.46 18.15
C LEU A 333 -1.80 -9.87 18.72
N THR A 334 -0.71 -10.61 18.63
CA THR A 334 -0.66 -12.01 19.13
C THR A 334 0.62 -12.22 19.94
N SER A 335 0.48 -12.87 21.09
CA SER A 335 1.63 -13.25 21.92
C SER A 335 2.43 -14.41 21.32
N ASP A 336 3.65 -14.59 21.77
CA ASP A 336 4.54 -15.69 21.36
C ASP A 336 4.01 -17.07 21.71
N ASP A 337 3.12 -17.18 22.70
CA ASP A 337 2.40 -18.41 23.07
C ASP A 337 0.98 -18.51 22.45
N GLY A 338 0.65 -17.64 21.49
CA GLY A 338 -0.51 -17.77 20.60
C GLY A 338 -1.80 -17.10 21.06
N ILE A 339 -1.75 -16.22 22.07
CA ILE A 339 -2.93 -15.45 22.51
C ILE A 339 -3.15 -14.27 21.58
N ASN A 340 -4.22 -14.30 20.78
CA ASN A 340 -4.66 -13.13 20.02
C ASN A 340 -5.46 -12.19 20.94
N MET A 341 -4.91 -11.01 21.24
CA MET A 341 -5.52 -10.02 22.14
C MET A 341 -6.83 -9.41 21.58
N MET A 342 -7.09 -9.59 20.29
CA MET A 342 -8.30 -9.10 19.61
C MET A 342 -9.34 -10.22 19.41
N ASN A 343 -9.17 -11.39 20.01
CA ASN A 343 -10.16 -12.45 19.96
C ASN A 343 -11.25 -12.20 21.01
N PRO A 344 -12.50 -11.92 20.61
CA PRO A 344 -13.61 -11.69 21.54
C PRO A 344 -14.05 -12.93 22.30
N GLY A 345 -13.70 -14.13 21.80
CA GLY A 345 -14.23 -15.38 22.31
C GLY A 345 -15.71 -15.60 21.95
N GLU A 346 -16.32 -16.61 22.57
CA GLU A 346 -17.72 -16.94 22.32
C GLU A 346 -18.70 -16.00 23.05
N THR A 347 -18.26 -15.40 24.16
CA THR A 347 -19.01 -14.47 25.00
C THR A 347 -18.27 -13.14 25.14
N PRO A 348 -18.27 -12.28 24.11
CA PRO A 348 -17.52 -11.01 24.12
C PRO A 348 -17.81 -10.11 25.35
N HIS A 349 -19.06 -10.12 25.84
CA HIS A 349 -19.48 -9.31 26.98
C HIS A 349 -18.85 -9.73 28.32
N GLU A 350 -18.38 -10.98 28.42
CA GLU A 350 -17.66 -11.50 29.62
C GLU A 350 -16.14 -11.40 29.50
N ASN A 351 -15.61 -11.14 28.28
CA ASN A 351 -14.17 -11.08 28.04
C ASN A 351 -13.59 -9.70 28.36
N VAL A 352 -13.36 -9.45 29.65
CA VAL A 352 -12.89 -8.14 30.16
C VAL A 352 -11.57 -7.72 29.55
N GLN A 353 -10.63 -8.66 29.33
CA GLN A 353 -9.36 -8.37 28.66
C GLN A 353 -9.57 -7.86 27.23
N PHE A 354 -10.40 -8.56 26.45
CA PHE A 354 -10.74 -8.13 25.09
C PHE A 354 -11.43 -6.77 25.07
N LEU A 355 -12.39 -6.54 25.98
CA LEU A 355 -13.11 -5.25 26.08
C LEU A 355 -12.16 -4.09 26.42
N LEU A 356 -11.19 -4.30 27.30
CA LEU A 356 -10.16 -3.30 27.60
C LEU A 356 -9.29 -3.01 26.37
N VAL A 357 -8.82 -4.05 25.68
CA VAL A 357 -8.03 -3.91 24.43
C VAL A 357 -8.83 -3.15 23.37
N LEU A 358 -10.09 -3.50 23.16
CA LEU A 358 -10.99 -2.81 22.24
C LEU A 358 -11.17 -1.33 22.60
N ALA A 359 -11.42 -1.03 23.89
CA ALA A 359 -11.58 0.34 24.36
C ALA A 359 -10.30 1.17 24.16
N CYS A 360 -9.13 0.58 24.39
CA CYS A 360 -7.83 1.22 24.14
C CYS A 360 -7.60 1.50 22.64
N ILE A 361 -7.95 0.56 21.77
CA ILE A 361 -7.85 0.76 20.31
C ILE A 361 -8.79 1.87 19.86
N MET A 362 -10.03 1.89 20.34
CA MET A 362 -10.97 2.97 20.04
C MET A 362 -10.44 4.34 20.47
N LYS A 363 -9.90 4.44 21.69
CA LYS A 363 -9.23 5.65 22.19
C LYS A 363 -8.07 6.09 21.29
N ALA A 364 -7.20 5.16 20.94
CA ALA A 364 -6.04 5.41 20.08
C ALA A 364 -6.46 5.98 18.72
N VAL A 365 -7.40 5.33 18.06
CA VAL A 365 -7.88 5.73 16.72
C VAL A 365 -8.64 7.05 16.77
N ASP A 366 -9.50 7.28 17.78
CA ASP A 366 -10.22 8.54 17.94
C ASP A 366 -9.29 9.72 18.24
N ARG A 367 -8.28 9.51 19.07
CA ARG A 367 -7.32 10.55 19.45
C ARG A 367 -6.36 10.92 18.32
N HIS A 368 -6.00 9.94 17.50
CA HIS A 368 -4.95 10.04 16.47
C HIS A 368 -5.45 9.72 15.05
N ALA A 369 -6.73 10.00 14.76
CA ALA A 369 -7.31 9.83 13.43
C ALA A 369 -6.55 10.62 12.35
N ASP A 370 -6.02 11.78 12.71
CA ASP A 370 -5.17 12.64 11.87
C ASP A 370 -3.87 11.94 11.43
N LEU A 371 -3.20 11.26 12.36
CA LEU A 371 -1.97 10.50 12.06
C LEU A 371 -2.25 9.24 11.20
N LEU A 372 -3.38 8.57 11.44
CA LEU A 372 -3.79 7.44 10.60
C LEU A 372 -4.08 7.89 9.16
N ARG A 373 -4.75 9.05 8.98
CA ARG A 373 -4.97 9.61 7.65
C ARG A 373 -3.66 10.02 6.98
N GLU A 374 -2.76 10.63 7.71
CA GLU A 374 -1.44 11.02 7.22
C GLU A 374 -0.64 9.81 6.75
N SER A 375 -0.67 8.69 7.48
CA SER A 375 0.06 7.47 7.12
C SER A 375 -0.27 6.89 5.74
N THR A 376 -1.28 7.43 5.07
CA THR A 376 -1.75 7.07 3.72
C THR A 376 -1.78 8.26 2.76
N ALA A 377 -1.01 9.30 3.06
CA ALA A 377 -1.03 10.60 2.38
C ALA A 377 -0.23 10.61 1.06
N ILE A 378 -0.51 9.70 0.16
CA ILE A 378 0.09 9.69 -1.17
C ILE A 378 -0.83 10.34 -2.21
N PRO A 379 -0.30 11.02 -3.26
CA PRO A 379 -1.12 11.72 -4.25
C PRO A 379 -2.14 10.81 -4.95
N GLY A 380 -1.80 9.56 -5.21
CA GLY A 380 -2.70 8.58 -5.84
C GLY A 380 -3.99 8.34 -5.04
N ASN A 381 -3.92 8.35 -3.72
CA ASN A 381 -5.08 8.17 -2.85
C ASN A 381 -6.08 9.34 -2.91
N ASP A 382 -5.65 10.55 -3.26
CA ASP A 382 -6.55 11.69 -3.45
C ASP A 382 -7.55 11.44 -4.60
N HIS A 383 -7.20 10.59 -5.55
CA HIS A 383 -8.08 10.18 -6.65
C HIS A 383 -8.92 8.95 -6.33
N ARG A 384 -8.53 8.15 -5.33
CA ARG A 384 -9.18 6.88 -4.99
C ARG A 384 -10.19 7.02 -3.85
N LEU A 385 -9.85 7.72 -2.77
CA LEU A 385 -10.65 7.76 -1.54
C LEU A 385 -12.01 8.45 -1.73
N GLY A 386 -13.03 7.91 -1.07
CA GLY A 386 -14.36 8.51 -0.96
C GLY A 386 -15.41 7.98 -1.93
N ALA A 387 -15.10 7.00 -2.75
CA ALA A 387 -16.06 6.35 -3.64
C ALA A 387 -15.59 4.96 -4.10
N ALA A 388 -16.50 4.17 -4.66
CA ALA A 388 -16.17 2.93 -5.36
C ALA A 388 -15.30 1.97 -4.52
N GLU A 389 -15.82 1.55 -3.37
CA GLU A 389 -15.21 0.64 -2.39
C GLU A 389 -13.98 1.18 -1.61
N ALA A 390 -13.49 2.37 -1.94
CA ALA A 390 -12.46 3.04 -1.16
C ALA A 390 -13.08 3.88 -0.03
N PRO A 391 -12.57 3.81 1.21
CA PRO A 391 -13.17 4.52 2.34
C PRO A 391 -13.10 6.05 2.16
N PRO A 392 -13.98 6.80 2.84
CA PRO A 392 -13.87 8.26 2.87
C PRO A 392 -12.65 8.70 3.68
N ALA A 393 -12.21 9.95 3.50
CA ALA A 393 -11.08 10.54 4.23
C ALA A 393 -11.33 10.73 5.74
N ILE A 394 -12.56 10.51 6.21
CA ILE A 394 -12.93 10.58 7.63
C ILE A 394 -12.66 9.22 8.27
N ILE A 395 -11.78 9.18 9.25
CA ILE A 395 -11.54 7.95 10.02
C ILE A 395 -12.72 7.69 10.96
N SER A 396 -13.29 6.49 10.85
CA SER A 396 -14.31 5.95 11.75
C SER A 396 -14.08 4.46 11.96
N ILE A 397 -14.66 3.89 13.00
CA ILE A 397 -14.56 2.48 13.34
C ILE A 397 -15.90 1.80 13.11
N PHE A 398 -15.90 0.68 12.38
CA PHE A 398 -16.99 -0.25 12.31
C PHE A 398 -16.71 -1.44 13.24
N LEU A 399 -17.60 -1.72 14.18
CA LEU A 399 -17.49 -2.83 15.13
C LEU A 399 -18.47 -3.96 14.86
N GLY A 400 -19.56 -3.66 14.18
CA GLY A 400 -20.66 -4.55 13.94
C GLY A 400 -21.67 -4.61 15.10
N GLU A 401 -22.86 -5.10 14.81
CA GLU A 401 -24.02 -5.06 15.72
C GLU A 401 -23.78 -5.73 17.08
N GLN A 402 -23.00 -6.82 17.11
CA GLN A 402 -22.75 -7.54 18.36
C GLN A 402 -21.94 -6.70 19.34
N LEU A 403 -20.80 -6.12 18.90
CA LEU A 403 -19.95 -5.33 19.78
C LEU A 403 -20.54 -3.98 20.10
N GLU A 404 -21.27 -3.36 19.15
CA GLU A 404 -21.99 -2.11 19.42
C GLU A 404 -23.05 -2.30 20.49
N ASP A 405 -23.81 -3.40 20.45
CA ASP A 405 -24.81 -3.75 21.47
C ASP A 405 -24.15 -3.93 22.86
N VAL A 406 -23.01 -4.62 22.93
CA VAL A 406 -22.24 -4.78 24.19
C VAL A 406 -21.78 -3.42 24.74
N ILE A 407 -21.25 -2.55 23.87
CA ILE A 407 -20.83 -1.20 24.26
C ILE A 407 -22.02 -0.36 24.75
N ASP A 408 -23.18 -0.48 24.08
CA ASP A 408 -24.40 0.22 24.45
C ASP A 408 -24.94 -0.21 25.82
N GLN A 409 -24.90 -1.51 26.11
CA GLN A 409 -25.23 -2.05 27.42
C GLN A 409 -24.29 -1.49 28.51
N LEU A 410 -22.96 -1.57 28.27
CA LEU A 410 -21.95 -1.04 29.22
C LEU A 410 -22.09 0.46 29.49
N CYS A 411 -22.35 1.26 28.44
CA CYS A 411 -22.53 2.70 28.57
C CYS A 411 -23.85 3.10 29.27
N SER A 412 -24.94 2.33 29.08
CA SER A 412 -26.28 2.68 29.59
C SER A 412 -26.55 2.11 30.99
N THR A 413 -26.20 0.86 31.24
CA THR A 413 -26.50 0.14 32.49
C THR A 413 -25.27 -0.06 33.39
N GLY A 414 -24.08 0.04 32.81
CA GLY A 414 -22.81 -0.23 33.51
C GLY A 414 -22.36 -1.68 33.42
N GLU A 415 -23.22 -2.58 32.97
CA GLU A 415 -22.94 -4.00 32.79
C GLU A 415 -23.50 -4.47 31.44
N ALA A 416 -22.82 -5.42 30.80
CA ALA A 416 -23.31 -6.10 29.62
C ALA A 416 -23.80 -7.50 30.02
N ALA A 417 -25.08 -7.75 29.89
CA ALA A 417 -25.71 -8.99 30.34
C ALA A 417 -25.71 -10.10 29.28
N HIS A 418 -25.52 -9.75 28.00
CA HIS A 418 -25.56 -10.70 26.89
C HIS A 418 -24.81 -10.17 25.66
N SER A 419 -24.48 -11.08 24.75
CA SER A 419 -24.03 -10.77 23.40
C SER A 419 -24.99 -11.36 22.38
N LYS A 420 -25.26 -10.62 21.31
CA LYS A 420 -26.00 -11.16 20.16
C LYS A 420 -25.23 -12.33 19.56
N GLN A 421 -25.93 -13.43 19.24
CA GLN A 421 -25.36 -14.57 18.55
C GLN A 421 -25.79 -14.57 17.09
N GLY A 422 -24.96 -15.15 16.22
CA GLY A 422 -25.31 -15.36 14.82
C GLY A 422 -26.52 -16.30 14.70
N GLU A 423 -27.44 -15.99 13.80
CA GLU A 423 -28.58 -16.84 13.50
C GLU A 423 -28.13 -18.06 12.68
N VAL A 424 -28.81 -19.19 12.86
CA VAL A 424 -28.64 -20.36 12.00
C VAL A 424 -29.29 -20.06 10.64
N LEU A 425 -28.49 -20.08 9.60
CA LEU A 425 -28.94 -19.86 8.23
C LEU A 425 -29.32 -21.21 7.61
N GLN A 426 -30.59 -21.34 7.26
CA GLN A 426 -31.13 -22.52 6.58
C GLN A 426 -31.36 -22.18 5.12
N THR A 427 -30.70 -22.89 4.23
CA THR A 427 -30.83 -22.64 2.79
C THR A 427 -32.14 -23.21 2.21
N GLY A 428 -32.86 -24.01 2.99
CA GLY A 428 -34.08 -24.71 2.54
C GLY A 428 -33.84 -25.86 1.56
N VAL A 429 -32.59 -26.23 1.33
CA VAL A 429 -32.16 -27.33 0.45
C VAL A 429 -31.60 -28.45 1.27
N ALA A 430 -32.19 -29.64 1.22
CA ALA A 430 -31.83 -30.76 2.08
C ALA A 430 -30.38 -31.28 1.95
N THR A 431 -29.72 -30.98 0.82
CA THR A 431 -28.33 -31.38 0.56
C THR A 431 -27.30 -30.34 1.01
N LEU A 432 -27.75 -29.13 1.43
CA LEU A 432 -26.88 -28.08 1.93
C LEU A 432 -26.93 -28.05 3.47
N PRO A 433 -25.78 -28.01 4.15
CA PRO A 433 -25.75 -27.94 5.61
C PRO A 433 -26.29 -26.60 6.10
N ASP A 434 -26.93 -26.64 7.25
CA ASP A 434 -27.20 -25.42 8.02
C ASP A 434 -25.87 -24.88 8.59
N PHE A 435 -25.74 -23.57 8.66
CA PHE A 435 -24.55 -22.93 9.27
C PHE A 435 -24.96 -21.68 10.05
N VAL A 436 -24.16 -21.38 11.06
CA VAL A 436 -24.31 -20.12 11.81
C VAL A 436 -23.66 -19.01 11.02
N LYS A 437 -24.43 -17.98 10.65
CA LYS A 437 -23.87 -16.78 10.05
C LYS A 437 -23.07 -15.97 11.09
N ASP A 438 -22.13 -15.18 10.63
CA ASP A 438 -21.47 -14.20 11.49
C ASP A 438 -22.52 -13.27 12.14
N ALA A 439 -22.27 -12.86 13.39
CA ALA A 439 -23.22 -12.04 14.15
C ALA A 439 -23.43 -10.64 13.52
N THR A 440 -22.54 -10.24 12.62
CA THR A 440 -22.57 -8.95 11.93
C THR A 440 -22.15 -9.09 10.47
N ASP A 441 -22.70 -8.23 9.62
CA ASP A 441 -22.24 -8.08 8.24
C ASP A 441 -21.02 -7.13 8.19
N ARG A 442 -20.35 -7.05 7.03
CA ARG A 442 -19.22 -6.14 6.79
C ARG A 442 -19.72 -4.79 6.27
N ASN A 443 -19.10 -3.71 6.73
CA ASN A 443 -19.33 -2.38 6.16
C ASN A 443 -18.16 -2.03 5.23
N ARG A 444 -18.37 -2.14 3.92
CA ARG A 444 -17.34 -1.85 2.89
C ARG A 444 -16.93 -0.39 2.81
N THR A 445 -17.72 0.53 3.39
CA THR A 445 -17.41 1.98 3.40
C THR A 445 -16.61 2.40 4.63
N SER A 446 -16.41 1.51 5.61
CA SER A 446 -15.65 1.85 6.82
C SER A 446 -14.15 1.86 6.56
N PRO A 447 -13.42 2.90 6.97
CA PRO A 447 -11.96 2.96 6.85
C PRO A 447 -11.22 2.05 7.84
N PHE A 448 -11.83 1.73 8.99
CA PHE A 448 -11.24 0.88 10.02
C PHE A 448 -12.32 -0.03 10.60
N ALA A 449 -12.28 -1.30 10.23
CA ALA A 449 -13.34 -2.26 10.53
C ALA A 449 -12.83 -3.43 11.38
N PHE A 450 -13.57 -3.78 12.44
CA PHE A 450 -13.34 -5.03 13.17
C PHE A 450 -13.92 -6.22 12.39
N THR A 451 -13.11 -7.22 12.13
CA THR A 451 -13.48 -8.38 11.31
C THR A 451 -13.29 -9.71 12.06
N GLY A 452 -13.83 -9.79 13.26
CA GLY A 452 -13.89 -10.99 14.11
C GLY A 452 -12.74 -11.14 15.10
N ASN A 453 -11.50 -11.00 14.70
CA ASN A 453 -10.32 -11.10 15.58
C ASN A 453 -9.15 -10.23 15.15
N LYS A 454 -9.41 -9.22 14.33
CA LYS A 454 -8.46 -8.26 13.79
C LYS A 454 -9.16 -7.00 13.33
N PHE A 455 -8.41 -5.95 13.11
CA PHE A 455 -8.88 -4.73 12.44
C PHE A 455 -8.36 -4.66 11.02
N GLU A 456 -9.21 -4.28 10.11
CA GLU A 456 -8.92 -4.03 8.70
C GLU A 456 -8.84 -2.52 8.46
N PHE A 457 -7.65 -2.00 8.17
CA PHE A 457 -7.45 -0.61 7.78
C PHE A 457 -7.40 -0.52 6.24
N ARG A 458 -8.40 0.16 5.64
CA ARG A 458 -8.71 0.08 4.22
C ARG A 458 -8.20 1.25 3.38
N MET A 459 -7.51 2.22 3.99
CA MET A 459 -7.10 3.45 3.32
C MET A 459 -5.77 3.35 2.59
N VAL A 460 -4.98 2.31 2.80
CA VAL A 460 -3.63 2.21 2.22
C VAL A 460 -3.71 2.10 0.70
N GLY A 461 -2.94 2.91 -0.01
CA GLY A 461 -2.87 2.90 -1.47
C GLY A 461 -2.14 1.69 -2.03
N SER A 462 -2.50 1.26 -3.25
CA SER A 462 -1.92 0.08 -3.90
C SER A 462 -0.41 0.20 -4.11
N SER A 463 0.11 1.38 -4.42
CA SER A 463 1.55 1.60 -4.65
C SER A 463 2.34 1.85 -3.37
N ASP A 464 1.66 2.14 -2.25
CA ASP A 464 2.33 2.55 -1.01
C ASP A 464 2.90 1.36 -0.22
N SER A 465 3.79 1.65 0.70
CA SER A 465 4.27 0.68 1.69
C SER A 465 3.30 0.59 2.86
N VAL A 466 2.99 -0.63 3.28
CA VAL A 466 2.17 -0.84 4.49
C VAL A 466 2.94 -0.53 5.80
N SER A 467 4.20 -0.10 5.70
CA SER A 467 5.00 0.25 6.90
C SER A 467 4.40 1.42 7.67
N SER A 468 4.16 2.57 6.99
CA SER A 468 3.70 3.80 7.65
C SER A 468 2.42 3.62 8.47
N PRO A 469 1.33 3.04 7.94
CA PRO A 469 0.13 2.81 8.73
C PRO A 469 0.36 1.86 9.93
N ASN A 470 1.23 0.87 9.80
CA ASN A 470 1.54 -0.03 10.91
C ASN A 470 2.43 0.63 11.97
N VAL A 471 3.34 1.52 11.59
CA VAL A 471 4.09 2.36 12.54
C VAL A 471 3.14 3.19 13.39
N VAL A 472 2.18 3.86 12.74
CA VAL A 472 1.19 4.68 13.43
C VAL A 472 0.30 3.82 14.32
N LEU A 473 -0.32 2.74 13.81
CA LEU A 473 -1.19 1.85 14.57
C LEU A 473 -0.48 1.30 15.82
N ASN A 474 0.72 0.76 15.66
CA ASN A 474 1.47 0.21 16.78
C ASN A 474 1.75 1.28 17.85
N THR A 475 2.13 2.49 17.44
CA THR A 475 2.54 3.55 18.38
C THR A 475 1.35 4.16 19.14
N ILE A 476 0.24 4.47 18.43
CA ILE A 476 -0.95 5.04 19.08
C ILE A 476 -1.64 4.05 20.03
N VAL A 477 -1.61 2.76 19.69
CA VAL A 477 -2.15 1.72 20.56
C VAL A 477 -1.22 1.46 21.75
N ALA A 478 0.12 1.55 21.56
CA ALA A 478 1.07 1.50 22.66
C ALA A 478 0.84 2.64 23.67
N GLU A 479 0.54 3.86 23.21
CA GLU A 479 0.16 4.98 24.09
C GLU A 479 -1.09 4.64 24.92
N ALA A 480 -2.14 4.16 24.27
CA ALA A 480 -3.39 3.82 24.95
C ALA A 480 -3.20 2.68 25.97
N PHE A 481 -2.41 1.68 25.64
CA PHE A 481 -2.07 0.58 26.56
C PHE A 481 -1.22 1.06 27.74
N LYS A 482 -0.23 1.93 27.48
CA LYS A 482 0.59 2.53 28.54
C LYS A 482 -0.28 3.31 29.53
N GLU A 483 -1.13 4.21 29.05
CA GLU A 483 -2.02 4.99 29.91
C GLU A 483 -2.97 4.09 30.71
N ALA A 484 -3.51 3.02 30.10
CA ALA A 484 -4.36 2.06 30.81
C ALA A 484 -3.58 1.28 31.86
N ALA A 485 -2.39 0.79 31.52
CA ALA A 485 -1.55 0.06 32.47
C ALA A 485 -1.08 0.95 33.62
N ASP A 486 -0.65 2.19 33.36
CA ASP A 486 -0.22 3.14 34.39
C ASP A 486 -1.32 3.41 35.43
N GLU A 487 -2.59 3.47 35.01
CA GLU A 487 -3.73 3.65 35.90
C GLU A 487 -4.07 2.37 36.67
N LEU A 488 -4.13 1.22 35.97
CA LEU A 488 -4.59 -0.05 36.56
C LEU A 488 -3.55 -0.71 37.48
N GLU A 489 -2.25 -0.56 37.20
CA GLU A 489 -1.17 -1.07 38.07
C GLU A 489 -1.14 -0.39 39.45
N ASN A 490 -1.68 0.82 39.57
CA ASN A 490 -1.75 1.59 40.81
C ASN A 490 -3.11 1.49 41.51
N SER A 491 -4.03 0.63 41.04
CA SER A 491 -5.35 0.46 41.65
C SER A 491 -5.32 -0.53 42.79
N ASP A 492 -6.01 -0.20 43.88
CA ASP A 492 -6.19 -1.11 45.05
C ASP A 492 -7.22 -2.22 44.77
N ASP A 493 -8.14 -2.01 43.81
CA ASP A 493 -9.19 -2.95 43.35
C ASP A 493 -9.18 -3.01 41.82
N PHE A 494 -8.40 -3.94 41.30
CA PHE A 494 -8.24 -4.12 39.85
C PHE A 494 -9.57 -4.39 39.11
N ASP A 495 -10.41 -5.27 39.68
CA ASP A 495 -11.65 -5.68 39.01
C ASP A 495 -12.61 -4.51 38.85
N SER A 496 -12.79 -3.70 39.90
CA SER A 496 -13.61 -2.49 39.82
C SER A 496 -12.99 -1.46 38.87
N ALA A 497 -11.70 -1.21 38.98
CA ALA A 497 -11.00 -0.19 38.19
C ALA A 497 -11.03 -0.49 36.69
N VAL A 498 -10.84 -1.75 36.29
CA VAL A 498 -10.86 -2.14 34.86
C VAL A 498 -12.25 -1.97 34.25
N HIS A 499 -13.33 -2.32 34.98
CA HIS A 499 -14.70 -2.13 34.52
C HIS A 499 -15.05 -0.63 34.38
N ASP A 500 -14.68 0.17 35.36
CA ASP A 500 -14.90 1.63 35.31
C ASP A 500 -14.11 2.28 34.17
N MET A 501 -12.88 1.83 33.93
CA MET A 501 -12.05 2.29 32.82
C MET A 501 -12.67 1.93 31.48
N ILE A 502 -13.07 0.69 31.25
CA ILE A 502 -13.73 0.23 30.02
C ILE A 502 -14.96 1.08 29.71
N LYS A 503 -15.85 1.24 30.71
CA LYS A 503 -17.05 2.07 30.59
C LYS A 503 -16.72 3.51 30.23
N ARG A 504 -15.75 4.10 30.92
CA ARG A 504 -15.31 5.48 30.67
C ARG A 504 -14.76 5.64 29.26
N LEU A 505 -13.84 4.77 28.83
CA LEU A 505 -13.23 4.84 27.50
C LEU A 505 -14.24 4.66 26.38
N PHE A 506 -15.16 3.71 26.51
CA PHE A 506 -16.23 3.55 25.53
C PHE A 506 -17.13 4.79 25.45
N ALA A 507 -17.51 5.38 26.57
CA ALA A 507 -18.34 6.59 26.58
C ALA A 507 -17.61 7.80 25.96
N GLU A 508 -16.34 8.02 26.31
CA GLU A 508 -15.54 9.14 25.82
C GLU A 508 -15.24 9.06 24.32
N HIS A 509 -14.99 7.85 23.79
CA HIS A 509 -14.55 7.64 22.41
C HIS A 509 -15.64 7.06 21.49
N ARG A 510 -16.90 6.98 21.96
CA ARG A 510 -18.02 6.48 21.14
C ARG A 510 -18.23 7.25 19.83
N ARG A 511 -17.82 8.52 19.79
CA ARG A 511 -17.99 9.37 18.60
C ARG A 511 -17.32 8.83 17.35
N ILE A 512 -16.29 7.95 17.48
CA ILE A 512 -15.56 7.35 16.36
C ILE A 512 -16.30 6.19 15.72
N ILE A 513 -17.30 5.58 16.40
CA ILE A 513 -18.04 4.43 15.89
C ILE A 513 -19.05 4.92 14.86
N PHE A 514 -19.05 4.26 13.68
CA PHE A 514 -20.02 4.51 12.64
C PHE A 514 -20.29 3.26 11.80
N SER A 515 -21.56 2.86 11.71
CA SER A 515 -22.01 1.64 11.02
C SER A 515 -22.88 1.92 9.80
N GLY A 516 -23.07 3.19 9.45
CA GLY A 516 -23.85 3.61 8.30
C GLY A 516 -23.06 3.69 6.99
N ASN A 517 -23.66 4.30 5.97
CA ASN A 517 -23.04 4.54 4.68
C ASN A 517 -22.00 5.69 4.76
N GLY A 518 -20.71 5.36 4.75
CA GLY A 518 -19.60 6.32 4.83
C GLY A 518 -19.48 7.26 3.62
N TYR A 519 -20.18 6.98 2.51
CA TYR A 519 -20.17 7.85 1.32
C TYR A 519 -21.26 8.93 1.33
N SER A 520 -22.16 8.89 2.29
CA SER A 520 -23.28 9.83 2.34
C SER A 520 -22.86 11.23 2.80
N GLU A 521 -23.52 12.25 2.27
CA GLU A 521 -23.35 13.64 2.72
C GLU A 521 -23.81 13.83 4.17
N GLU A 522 -24.77 13.03 4.62
CA GLU A 522 -25.25 13.00 6.00
C GLU A 522 -24.13 12.58 6.94
N TRP A 523 -23.30 11.60 6.53
CA TRP A 523 -22.14 11.19 7.32
C TRP A 523 -21.12 12.33 7.43
N VAL A 524 -20.83 13.03 6.36
CA VAL A 524 -19.87 14.16 6.39
C VAL A 524 -20.34 15.21 7.41
N LYS A 525 -21.62 15.56 7.40
CA LYS A 525 -22.21 16.53 8.36
C LYS A 525 -22.19 16.00 9.79
N GLU A 526 -22.51 14.72 9.97
CA GLU A 526 -22.49 14.08 11.29
C GLU A 526 -21.06 13.96 11.84
N ALA A 527 -20.08 13.63 11.01
CA ALA A 527 -18.67 13.57 11.40
C ALA A 527 -18.15 14.95 11.85
N GLU A 528 -18.53 16.02 11.13
CA GLU A 528 -18.22 17.39 11.52
C GLU A 528 -18.86 17.74 12.88
N ARG A 529 -20.14 17.39 13.09
CA ARG A 529 -20.83 17.57 14.37
C ARG A 529 -20.13 16.83 15.51
N ARG A 530 -19.59 15.64 15.25
CA ARG A 530 -18.81 14.84 16.21
C ARG A 530 -17.38 15.36 16.41
N GLY A 531 -16.93 16.33 15.61
CA GLY A 531 -15.56 16.86 15.66
C GLY A 531 -14.53 15.88 15.11
N LEU A 532 -14.89 15.00 14.18
CA LEU A 532 -13.97 14.10 13.51
C LEU A 532 -13.26 14.82 12.35
N PRO A 533 -11.93 14.65 12.18
CA PRO A 533 -11.21 15.27 11.08
C PRO A 533 -11.68 14.77 9.71
N ASN A 534 -11.78 15.67 8.74
CA ASN A 534 -12.02 15.34 7.33
C ASN A 534 -10.89 15.93 6.46
N LEU A 535 -9.79 15.21 6.39
CA LEU A 535 -8.57 15.59 5.67
C LEU A 535 -8.61 14.98 4.27
N LYS A 536 -9.29 15.68 3.34
CA LYS A 536 -9.62 15.16 2.01
C LYS A 536 -8.39 14.86 1.16
N ALA A 537 -7.50 15.83 1.00
CA ALA A 537 -6.24 15.60 0.31
C ALA A 537 -5.17 15.06 1.28
N GLY A 538 -4.26 14.25 0.76
CA GLY A 538 -3.14 13.71 1.54
C GLY A 538 -2.34 14.83 2.22
N ILE A 539 -2.03 15.89 1.48
CA ILE A 539 -1.24 16.99 2.03
C ILE A 539 -1.95 17.81 3.12
N ASP A 540 -3.28 17.74 3.24
CA ASP A 540 -4.01 18.34 4.37
C ASP A 540 -3.63 17.65 5.70
N SER A 541 -3.20 16.40 5.66
CA SER A 541 -2.86 15.60 6.84
C SER A 541 -1.39 15.68 7.27
N VAL A 542 -0.49 16.12 6.39
CA VAL A 542 0.97 16.11 6.64
C VAL A 542 1.36 16.90 7.90
N GLU A 543 0.66 18.00 8.21
CA GLU A 543 0.94 18.74 9.44
C GLU A 543 0.67 17.95 10.74
N ALA A 544 -0.09 16.85 10.67
CA ALA A 544 -0.39 16.03 11.84
C ALA A 544 0.89 15.50 12.51
N ILE A 545 1.90 15.08 11.72
CA ILE A 545 3.17 14.56 12.26
C ILE A 545 4.08 15.65 12.86
N ARG A 546 3.82 16.94 12.56
CA ARG A 546 4.59 18.07 13.09
C ARG A 546 3.98 18.69 14.35
N THR A 547 2.80 18.22 14.78
CA THR A 547 2.16 18.72 16.01
C THR A 547 2.95 18.30 17.24
N GLU A 548 2.95 19.15 18.28
CA GLU A 548 3.60 18.79 19.56
C GLU A 548 3.00 17.52 20.18
N LYS A 549 1.73 17.22 19.90
CA LYS A 549 1.07 15.97 20.31
C LYS A 549 1.75 14.77 19.65
N ALA A 550 1.95 14.79 18.34
CA ALA A 550 2.58 13.72 17.58
C ALA A 550 4.06 13.56 17.95
N ILE A 551 4.78 14.67 18.04
CA ILE A 551 6.22 14.67 18.41
C ILE A 551 6.41 14.02 19.77
N LYS A 552 5.63 14.42 20.78
CA LYS A 552 5.69 13.80 22.13
C LYS A 552 5.39 12.31 22.09
N LEU A 553 4.34 11.92 21.36
CA LEU A 553 3.98 10.51 21.17
C LEU A 553 5.15 9.70 20.62
N PHE A 554 5.69 10.11 19.51
CA PHE A 554 6.73 9.32 18.84
C PHE A 554 8.08 9.35 19.56
N GLU A 555 8.44 10.47 20.22
CA GLU A 555 9.65 10.57 21.04
C GLU A 555 9.53 9.75 22.33
N GLU A 556 8.36 9.72 22.98
CA GLU A 556 8.11 8.92 24.18
C GLU A 556 8.37 7.43 23.96
N PHE A 557 7.96 6.92 22.80
CA PHE A 557 8.16 5.51 22.43
C PHE A 557 9.43 5.26 21.62
N GLY A 558 10.26 6.28 21.39
CA GLY A 558 11.51 6.16 20.65
C GLY A 558 11.33 5.76 19.18
N VAL A 559 10.15 6.00 18.60
CA VAL A 559 9.81 5.62 17.21
C VAL A 559 10.38 6.61 16.20
N TYR A 560 10.16 7.91 16.45
CA TYR A 560 10.73 9.00 15.68
C TYR A 560 11.26 10.09 16.60
N THR A 561 12.33 10.74 16.18
CA THR A 561 12.73 12.04 16.74
C THR A 561 11.97 13.18 16.05
N ARG A 562 11.92 14.35 16.69
CA ARG A 562 11.36 15.57 16.06
C ARG A 562 11.97 15.82 14.67
N THR A 563 13.29 15.70 14.57
CA THR A 563 14.02 15.95 13.33
C THR A 563 13.62 14.96 12.22
N GLU A 564 13.41 13.68 12.57
CA GLU A 564 12.93 12.66 11.62
C GLU A 564 11.49 12.95 11.16
N LEU A 565 10.60 13.43 12.03
CA LEU A 565 9.22 13.81 11.67
C LEU A 565 9.18 15.05 10.78
N GLU A 566 9.92 16.09 11.12
CA GLU A 566 10.04 17.31 10.30
C GLU A 566 10.56 17.01 8.91
N SER A 567 11.57 16.15 8.82
CA SER A 567 12.13 15.69 7.55
C SER A 567 11.11 14.95 6.68
N ARG A 568 10.30 14.07 7.28
CA ARG A 568 9.28 13.32 6.56
C ARG A 568 8.21 14.23 5.98
N ALA A 569 7.74 15.19 6.77
CA ALA A 569 6.78 16.19 6.29
C ALA A 569 7.31 16.97 5.08
N GLU A 570 8.58 17.39 5.12
CA GLU A 570 9.21 18.09 3.97
C GLU A 570 9.28 17.18 2.73
N ILE A 571 9.62 15.90 2.91
CA ILE A 571 9.66 14.92 1.81
C ILE A 571 8.27 14.71 1.21
N GLU A 572 7.22 14.63 2.00
CA GLU A 572 5.86 14.43 1.52
C GLU A 572 5.34 15.62 0.73
N TYR A 573 5.52 16.85 1.20
CA TYR A 573 5.21 18.06 0.43
C TYR A 573 5.97 18.13 -0.88
N GLU A 574 7.28 17.82 -0.85
CA GLU A 574 8.10 17.78 -2.04
C GLU A 574 7.66 16.70 -3.02
N ALA A 575 7.38 15.48 -2.53
CA ALA A 575 6.93 14.36 -3.33
C ALA A 575 5.58 14.63 -4.01
N TYR A 576 4.62 15.22 -3.27
CA TYR A 576 3.34 15.64 -3.83
C TYR A 576 3.53 16.62 -5.01
N SER A 577 4.29 17.68 -4.77
CA SER A 577 4.56 18.68 -5.78
C SER A 577 5.25 18.11 -7.01
N LYS A 578 6.23 17.19 -6.83
CA LYS A 578 6.95 16.53 -7.93
C LYS A 578 6.02 15.62 -8.73
N THR A 579 5.17 14.86 -8.07
CA THR A 579 4.22 13.95 -8.72
C THR A 579 3.25 14.73 -9.60
N VAL A 580 2.55 15.72 -9.04
CA VAL A 580 1.59 16.53 -9.82
C VAL A 580 2.29 17.34 -10.92
N ASN A 581 3.53 17.81 -10.69
CA ASN A 581 4.31 18.48 -11.73
C ASN A 581 4.63 17.55 -12.92
N ILE A 582 4.98 16.28 -12.66
CA ILE A 582 5.22 15.30 -13.72
C ILE A 582 3.92 15.05 -14.49
N GLU A 583 2.81 14.88 -13.80
CA GLU A 583 1.48 14.69 -14.43
C GLU A 583 1.10 15.89 -15.32
N ALA A 584 1.19 17.11 -14.78
CA ALA A 584 0.87 18.34 -15.53
C ALA A 584 1.76 18.51 -16.77
N LYS A 585 3.06 18.26 -16.66
CA LYS A 585 3.99 18.30 -17.80
C LYS A 585 3.69 17.21 -18.82
N THR A 586 3.29 16.02 -18.38
CA THR A 586 2.89 14.93 -19.26
C THR A 586 1.62 15.28 -20.03
N MET A 587 0.62 15.88 -19.36
CA MET A 587 -0.58 16.39 -20.03
C MET A 587 -0.24 17.46 -21.07
N ILE A 588 0.63 18.41 -20.75
CA ILE A 588 1.08 19.46 -21.67
C ILE A 588 1.75 18.86 -22.92
N ASP A 589 2.61 17.86 -22.72
CA ASP A 589 3.31 17.18 -23.82
C ASP A 589 2.35 16.38 -24.72
N MET A 590 1.47 15.57 -24.12
CA MET A 590 0.47 14.78 -24.85
C MET A 590 -0.53 15.67 -25.59
N ALA A 591 -1.06 16.70 -24.93
CA ALA A 591 -1.98 17.64 -25.55
C ALA A 591 -1.33 18.36 -26.74
N GLY A 592 -0.12 18.88 -26.54
CA GLY A 592 0.56 19.69 -27.57
C GLY A 592 1.11 18.90 -28.74
N LYS A 593 1.63 17.68 -28.50
CA LYS A 593 2.34 16.91 -29.51
C LYS A 593 1.55 15.72 -30.08
N GLN A 594 0.50 15.30 -29.42
CA GLN A 594 -0.29 14.13 -29.83
C GLN A 594 -1.73 14.51 -30.15
N ILE A 595 -2.51 15.04 -29.19
CA ILE A 595 -3.94 15.28 -29.36
C ILE A 595 -4.19 16.39 -30.38
N ILE A 596 -3.64 17.59 -30.18
CA ILE A 596 -3.84 18.73 -31.10
C ILE A 596 -3.48 18.39 -32.54
N PRO A 597 -2.32 17.77 -32.85
CA PRO A 597 -2.01 17.37 -34.22
C PRO A 597 -2.98 16.35 -34.82
N ALA A 598 -3.47 15.39 -34.01
CA ALA A 598 -4.47 14.41 -34.46
C ALA A 598 -5.81 15.08 -34.81
N VAL A 599 -6.28 15.97 -33.95
CA VAL A 599 -7.52 16.75 -34.17
C VAL A 599 -7.41 17.65 -35.41
N VAL A 600 -6.27 18.32 -35.61
CA VAL A 600 -6.02 19.15 -36.81
C VAL A 600 -6.06 18.30 -38.09
N LYS A 601 -5.55 17.07 -38.09
CA LYS A 601 -5.67 16.14 -39.20
C LYS A 601 -7.13 15.78 -39.47
N TYR A 602 -7.89 15.49 -38.42
CA TYR A 602 -9.30 15.15 -38.53
C TYR A 602 -10.14 16.31 -39.08
N THR A 603 -9.96 17.53 -38.56
CA THR A 603 -10.67 18.71 -39.10
C THR A 603 -10.31 18.97 -40.57
N THR A 604 -9.07 18.69 -40.99
CA THR A 604 -8.66 18.76 -42.40
C THR A 604 -9.41 17.73 -43.26
N GLN A 605 -9.58 16.50 -42.79
CA GLN A 605 -10.35 15.47 -43.48
C GLN A 605 -11.83 15.84 -43.61
N LEU A 606 -12.44 16.37 -42.53
CA LEU A 606 -13.82 16.85 -42.56
C LEU A 606 -14.03 18.01 -43.54
N ALA A 607 -13.14 18.99 -43.55
CA ALA A 607 -13.17 20.14 -44.45
C ALA A 607 -12.99 19.70 -45.91
N SER A 608 -12.08 18.75 -46.17
CA SER A 608 -11.86 18.17 -47.51
C SER A 608 -13.09 17.36 -47.97
N SER A 609 -13.70 16.56 -47.10
CA SER A 609 -14.92 15.82 -47.37
C SER A 609 -16.07 16.77 -47.71
N LEU A 610 -16.28 17.80 -46.87
CA LEU A 610 -17.31 18.83 -47.10
C LEU A 610 -17.18 19.47 -48.49
N THR A 611 -15.95 19.87 -48.85
CA THR A 611 -15.66 20.52 -50.11
C THR A 611 -15.85 19.55 -51.30
N ALA A 612 -15.33 18.32 -51.21
CA ALA A 612 -15.38 17.33 -52.26
C ALA A 612 -16.82 16.90 -52.57
N VAL A 613 -17.63 16.64 -51.53
CA VAL A 613 -19.04 16.24 -51.69
C VAL A 613 -19.84 17.35 -52.37
N ARG A 614 -19.70 18.62 -51.90
CA ARG A 614 -20.39 19.75 -52.52
C ARG A 614 -19.97 20.02 -53.96
N THR A 615 -18.70 19.83 -54.26
CA THR A 615 -18.18 19.99 -55.63
C THR A 615 -18.70 18.90 -56.56
N ALA A 616 -18.84 17.67 -56.05
CA ALA A 616 -19.33 16.54 -56.85
C ALA A 616 -20.87 16.54 -57.07
N CYS A 617 -21.62 17.07 -56.06
CA CYS A 617 -23.08 17.13 -56.09
C CYS A 617 -23.53 18.30 -55.20
N GLU A 618 -24.01 19.36 -55.81
CA GLU A 618 -24.42 20.60 -55.10
C GLU A 618 -25.61 20.36 -54.19
N GLU A 619 -26.51 19.44 -54.54
CA GLU A 619 -27.70 19.09 -53.79
C GLU A 619 -27.44 18.13 -52.62
N ALA A 620 -26.23 17.56 -52.53
CA ALA A 620 -25.89 16.62 -51.48
C ALA A 620 -25.97 17.28 -50.08
N ASP A 621 -26.62 16.60 -49.15
CA ASP A 621 -26.63 17.03 -47.75
C ASP A 621 -25.27 16.80 -47.10
N VAL A 622 -24.64 17.87 -46.64
CA VAL A 622 -23.33 17.88 -45.93
C VAL A 622 -23.45 18.44 -44.53
N SER A 623 -24.66 18.42 -43.97
CA SER A 623 -24.95 18.90 -42.61
C SER A 623 -24.09 18.20 -41.55
N VAL A 624 -23.93 16.87 -41.67
CA VAL A 624 -23.12 16.07 -40.74
C VAL A 624 -21.65 16.49 -40.76
N GLN A 625 -21.04 16.61 -41.95
CA GLN A 625 -19.64 17.02 -42.06
C GLN A 625 -19.41 18.44 -41.49
N LYS A 626 -20.40 19.32 -41.73
CA LYS A 626 -20.34 20.70 -41.22
C LYS A 626 -20.48 20.76 -39.72
N GLU A 627 -21.41 20.00 -39.14
CA GLU A 627 -21.65 19.93 -37.69
C GLU A 627 -20.42 19.40 -36.98
N LEU A 628 -19.90 18.23 -37.41
CA LEU A 628 -18.69 17.64 -36.84
C LEU A 628 -17.47 18.57 -36.96
N LEU A 629 -17.30 19.28 -38.10
CA LEU A 629 -16.21 20.24 -38.27
C LEU A 629 -16.29 21.41 -37.29
N LEU A 630 -17.48 21.96 -37.09
CA LEU A 630 -17.70 23.07 -36.17
C LEU A 630 -17.46 22.62 -34.70
N GLU A 631 -18.10 21.53 -34.28
CA GLU A 631 -17.97 21.01 -32.94
C GLU A 631 -16.53 20.64 -32.58
N THR A 632 -15.83 19.92 -33.48
CA THR A 632 -14.42 19.56 -33.29
C THR A 632 -13.53 20.80 -33.20
N SER A 633 -13.78 21.83 -34.03
CA SER A 633 -13.01 23.06 -34.02
C SER A 633 -13.23 23.88 -32.76
N ASP A 634 -14.45 23.94 -32.24
CA ASP A 634 -14.79 24.62 -31.00
C ASP A 634 -14.11 23.94 -29.80
N LYS A 635 -14.18 22.59 -29.69
CA LYS A 635 -13.52 21.83 -28.64
C LYS A 635 -11.99 21.91 -28.71
N LEU A 636 -11.42 21.97 -29.91
CA LEU A 636 -9.99 22.20 -30.10
C LEU A 636 -9.57 23.59 -29.58
N SER A 637 -10.41 24.60 -29.78
CA SER A 637 -10.17 25.96 -29.29
C SER A 637 -10.26 26.01 -27.75
N GLU A 638 -11.27 25.39 -27.14
CA GLU A 638 -11.40 25.24 -25.68
C GLU A 638 -10.17 24.55 -25.10
N MET A 639 -9.74 23.43 -25.69
CA MET A 639 -8.55 22.70 -25.27
C MET A 639 -7.28 23.55 -25.34
N LYS A 640 -7.14 24.35 -26.41
CA LYS A 640 -5.97 25.24 -26.58
C LYS A 640 -5.90 26.32 -25.52
N VAL A 641 -7.04 26.90 -25.13
CA VAL A 641 -7.14 27.87 -24.04
C VAL A 641 -6.76 27.23 -22.70
N ALA A 642 -7.32 26.07 -22.38
CA ALA A 642 -7.03 25.33 -21.16
C ALA A 642 -5.55 24.91 -21.07
N LEU A 643 -4.95 24.50 -22.20
CA LEU A 643 -3.52 24.16 -22.28
C LEU A 643 -2.63 25.38 -21.97
N ALA A 644 -2.99 26.57 -22.47
CA ALA A 644 -2.25 27.78 -22.18
C ALA A 644 -2.36 28.15 -20.69
N ALA A 645 -3.57 28.07 -20.13
CA ALA A 645 -3.81 28.35 -18.72
C ALA A 645 -3.00 27.40 -17.82
N LEU A 646 -3.00 26.08 -18.11
CA LEU A 646 -2.22 25.10 -17.34
C LEU A 646 -0.72 25.43 -17.36
N LYS A 647 -0.18 25.82 -18.52
CA LYS A 647 1.24 26.22 -18.65
C LYS A 647 1.60 27.41 -17.75
N ASP A 648 0.74 28.44 -17.75
CA ASP A 648 0.96 29.66 -16.98
C ASP A 648 0.85 29.37 -15.46
N ILE A 649 -0.15 28.62 -15.04
CA ILE A 649 -0.37 28.22 -13.64
C ILE A 649 0.80 27.36 -13.16
N LEU A 650 1.22 26.37 -13.97
CA LEU A 650 2.33 25.48 -13.63
C LEU A 650 3.65 26.25 -13.46
N ALA A 651 3.90 27.23 -14.33
CA ALA A 651 5.10 28.07 -14.23
C ALA A 651 5.12 28.87 -12.91
N LYS A 652 3.98 29.41 -12.48
CA LYS A 652 3.84 30.14 -11.21
C LYS A 652 4.03 29.22 -10.01
N ALA A 653 3.33 28.08 -9.97
CA ALA A 653 3.44 27.11 -8.89
C ALA A 653 4.86 26.54 -8.75
N SER A 654 5.53 26.27 -9.87
CA SER A 654 6.91 25.77 -9.88
C SER A 654 7.93 26.76 -9.31
N ALA A 655 7.65 28.06 -9.37
CA ALA A 655 8.53 29.11 -8.87
C ALA A 655 8.48 29.29 -7.34
N ILE A 656 7.47 28.76 -6.67
CA ILE A 656 7.34 28.78 -5.21
C ILE A 656 8.50 27.96 -4.60
N LYS A 657 9.14 28.51 -3.58
CA LYS A 657 10.31 27.86 -2.96
C LYS A 657 9.97 27.04 -1.73
N ASP A 658 9.03 27.52 -0.94
CA ASP A 658 8.56 26.77 0.23
C ASP A 658 7.80 25.52 -0.21
N ASN A 659 8.15 24.35 0.34
CA ASN A 659 7.60 23.07 -0.11
C ASN A 659 6.12 22.92 0.24
N LYS A 660 5.70 23.42 1.39
CA LYS A 660 4.30 23.37 1.84
C LYS A 660 3.44 24.29 0.96
N GLU A 661 3.82 25.56 0.82
CA GLU A 661 3.10 26.53 -0.03
C GLU A 661 3.01 26.02 -1.48
N LYS A 662 4.12 25.45 -1.98
CA LYS A 662 4.16 24.85 -3.31
C LYS A 662 3.15 23.70 -3.44
N ALA A 663 3.14 22.75 -2.50
CA ALA A 663 2.24 21.62 -2.54
C ALA A 663 0.76 22.04 -2.55
N PHE A 664 0.40 23.04 -1.74
CA PHE A 664 -0.95 23.60 -1.75
C PHE A 664 -1.30 24.35 -3.04
N ALA A 665 -0.35 25.07 -3.65
CA ALA A 665 -0.55 25.66 -4.98
C ALA A 665 -0.78 24.59 -6.06
N TYR A 666 -0.06 23.48 -5.99
CA TYR A 666 -0.33 22.34 -6.89
C TYR A 666 -1.72 21.73 -6.66
N LEU A 667 -2.15 21.54 -5.43
CA LEU A 667 -3.49 21.04 -5.12
C LEU A 667 -4.60 21.99 -5.60
N HIS A 668 -4.50 23.28 -5.26
CA HIS A 668 -5.61 24.22 -5.44
C HIS A 668 -5.63 24.93 -6.78
N GLU A 669 -4.51 24.98 -7.49
CA GLU A 669 -4.41 25.72 -8.77
C GLU A 669 -4.07 24.77 -9.94
N VAL A 670 -3.01 23.94 -9.80
CA VAL A 670 -2.55 23.07 -10.90
C VAL A 670 -3.54 21.92 -11.15
N CYS A 671 -3.96 21.19 -10.11
CA CYS A 671 -4.90 20.09 -10.29
C CYS A 671 -6.24 20.52 -10.94
N PRO A 672 -6.90 21.62 -10.54
CA PRO A 672 -8.08 22.11 -11.25
C PRO A 672 -7.81 22.49 -12.70
N ALA A 673 -6.64 23.06 -13.01
CA ALA A 673 -6.27 23.40 -14.39
C ALA A 673 -6.02 22.15 -15.25
N MET A 674 -5.50 21.05 -14.65
CA MET A 674 -5.39 19.74 -15.31
C MET A 674 -6.76 19.17 -15.66
N VAL A 675 -7.73 19.24 -14.73
CA VAL A 675 -9.11 18.82 -14.98
C VAL A 675 -9.75 19.64 -16.10
N ALA A 676 -9.53 20.96 -16.11
CA ALA A 676 -10.04 21.83 -17.15
C ALA A 676 -9.46 21.52 -18.55
N LEU A 677 -8.19 21.07 -18.62
CA LEU A 677 -7.58 20.62 -19.90
C LEU A 677 -8.10 19.25 -20.32
N ARG A 678 -8.31 18.35 -19.37
CA ARG A 678 -8.79 16.98 -19.63
C ARG A 678 -10.16 16.99 -20.30
N LYS A 679 -11.10 17.78 -19.80
CA LYS A 679 -12.49 17.79 -20.24
C LYS A 679 -12.66 17.92 -21.76
N PRO A 680 -12.20 19.00 -22.44
CA PRO A 680 -12.33 19.11 -23.88
C PRO A 680 -11.53 18.05 -24.66
N ALA A 681 -10.45 17.53 -24.09
CA ALA A 681 -9.66 16.45 -24.71
C ALA A 681 -10.42 15.11 -24.72
N ASP A 682 -11.08 14.75 -23.62
CA ASP A 682 -11.91 13.54 -23.54
C ASP A 682 -13.17 13.65 -24.42
N GLU A 683 -13.76 14.85 -24.55
CA GLU A 683 -14.84 15.12 -25.50
C GLU A 683 -14.36 14.97 -26.97
N LEU A 684 -13.16 15.43 -27.29
CA LEU A 684 -12.54 15.26 -28.62
C LEU A 684 -12.26 13.78 -28.94
N GLU A 685 -11.92 12.95 -27.96
CA GLU A 685 -11.74 11.51 -28.16
C GLU A 685 -13.01 10.85 -28.72
N MET A 686 -14.18 11.34 -28.32
CA MET A 686 -15.48 10.83 -28.79
C MET A 686 -15.87 11.32 -30.19
N LEU A 687 -15.26 12.39 -30.67
CA LEU A 687 -15.56 13.01 -31.97
C LEU A 687 -14.59 12.56 -33.08
N VAL A 688 -13.30 12.44 -32.69
CA VAL A 688 -12.22 12.17 -33.65
C VAL A 688 -12.23 10.69 -34.08
N ASP A 689 -11.93 10.46 -35.36
CA ASP A 689 -11.75 9.12 -35.93
C ASP A 689 -10.76 8.31 -35.06
N LYS A 690 -11.18 7.09 -34.68
CA LYS A 690 -10.36 6.19 -33.86
C LYS A 690 -8.99 5.90 -34.46
N GLU A 691 -8.87 5.85 -35.79
CA GLU A 691 -7.59 5.62 -36.48
C GLU A 691 -6.64 6.80 -36.35
N LEU A 692 -7.17 8.01 -36.14
CA LEU A 692 -6.38 9.22 -35.95
C LEU A 692 -6.11 9.52 -34.49
N TRP A 693 -6.88 8.94 -33.55
CA TRP A 693 -6.66 9.17 -32.14
C TRP A 693 -5.30 8.60 -31.70
N PRO A 694 -4.44 9.39 -31.00
CA PRO A 694 -3.00 9.12 -30.95
C PRO A 694 -2.57 8.04 -29.95
N PHE A 695 -3.48 7.51 -29.15
CA PHE A 695 -3.18 6.48 -28.13
C PHE A 695 -4.40 5.60 -27.84
N PRO A 696 -4.21 4.40 -27.24
CA PRO A 696 -5.28 3.48 -26.88
C PRO A 696 -6.31 4.11 -25.94
N SER A 697 -7.59 3.86 -26.19
CA SER A 697 -8.71 4.26 -25.33
C SER A 697 -8.78 3.41 -24.05
N TYR A 698 -9.64 3.80 -23.11
CA TYR A 698 -9.94 2.98 -21.92
C TYR A 698 -10.45 1.59 -22.31
N GLY A 699 -11.37 1.53 -23.29
CA GLY A 699 -11.88 0.25 -23.78
C GLY A 699 -10.79 -0.67 -24.29
N ASP A 700 -9.82 -0.13 -25.03
CA ASP A 700 -8.67 -0.88 -25.53
C ASP A 700 -7.79 -1.40 -24.39
N LEU A 701 -7.62 -0.64 -23.31
CA LEU A 701 -6.75 -0.99 -22.18
C LEU A 701 -7.37 -2.03 -21.25
N VAL A 702 -8.65 -1.89 -20.88
CA VAL A 702 -9.24 -2.70 -19.82
C VAL A 702 -10.02 -3.91 -20.32
N PHE A 703 -10.45 -3.92 -21.60
CA PHE A 703 -11.24 -5.03 -22.17
C PHE A 703 -10.48 -5.92 -23.16
N GLU A 704 -9.42 -5.43 -23.78
CA GLU A 704 -8.72 -6.18 -24.83
C GLU A 704 -7.44 -6.90 -24.33
N VAL A 705 -7.38 -7.29 -23.09
CA VAL A 705 -6.23 -8.01 -22.50
C VAL A 705 -6.01 -9.38 -23.18
N GLU A 706 -7.07 -10.02 -23.70
CA GLU A 706 -7.01 -11.34 -24.36
C GLU A 706 -6.59 -11.33 -25.82
N ALA A 707 -6.80 -10.22 -26.53
CA ALA A 707 -6.57 -10.17 -27.98
C ALA A 707 -5.14 -10.50 -28.42
N ALA A 708 -4.16 -10.35 -27.53
CA ALA A 708 -2.75 -10.62 -27.82
C ALA A 708 -2.39 -12.12 -27.84
N LEU A 709 -3.14 -13.01 -27.17
CA LEU A 709 -2.86 -14.46 -27.17
C LEU A 709 -3.09 -15.13 -28.51
N ARG A 710 -3.97 -14.60 -29.38
CA ARG A 710 -4.22 -15.16 -30.72
C ARG A 710 -3.02 -15.06 -31.66
N ARG A 711 -1.97 -14.30 -31.33
CA ARG A 711 -0.74 -14.19 -32.12
C ARG A 711 0.42 -15.08 -31.67
N TYR A 712 0.28 -15.74 -30.51
CA TYR A 712 1.29 -16.64 -29.94
C TYR A 712 0.90 -18.12 -29.98
N ASP A 713 -0.13 -18.47 -30.81
CA ASP A 713 -0.41 -19.86 -31.06
C ASP A 713 0.71 -20.47 -31.89
N PHE A 714 1.54 -21.22 -31.21
CA PHE A 714 2.27 -22.39 -31.69
C PHE A 714 2.98 -22.32 -33.04
N ASN A 715 4.26 -22.01 -33.01
CA ASN A 715 5.23 -22.66 -33.89
C ASN A 715 6.28 -23.38 -33.06
#